data_de9a72f15e6f9111a26661fd2fe955ca
#
_entry.id   de9a72f15e6f9111a26661fd2fe955ca
#
_cell.length_a   1.000
_cell.length_b   1.000
_cell.length_c   1.000
_cell.angle_alpha   90.00
_cell.angle_beta   90.00
_cell.angle_gamma   90.00
#
_symmetry.space_group_name_H-M   'P 1'
#
loop_
_entity.id
_entity.type
_entity.pdbx_description
1 polymer ?
#
loop_
_entity_poly.entity_id
_entity_poly.type
_entity_poly.pdbx_seq_one_letter_code
_entity_poly.pdbx_strand_id
1 'polypeptide(L)'
;MLAFPAASSGSAPFAPCSGKRNVECGRVDVPLDRAAPAAGTVGLHVERMMAGTAADPFAARPRRTPRAMVTSAVFALAGGPGQSSSPLIREFALDVLPALIKRDLVTMDQRGTGGSGLLRCPSLESSRSVTPAPEVEQCAATLGTSRGHYTTTDAADDLEAVRAALGYERITLYGTSYGTKLALAYAVRYPSHVERLLLDSVLPLDGPDPFTRDILGAVPRVLRALCSRHACAGITRDPVPDLAALVSRLRSRPLLGRVIGVDSRARMRRLGRLRLLRLLVDGDLDPSLRAEFPAAVKAAIAGDSAPLLRVARRAALGEFDPESARLFSPALFVATTCEDGPVPWRPESAFGDRWGQALASANGLPESAFFPFDRATGRASDDLRLCAHWPPTGPQRPPVAGTPPRVPALVLSGEADLRTPAEGAVAVARQIPGATALVLPGTGHAALLNDLSFCAVRAVDRFFRDRPVSTRCPRSGQVLRELLSFAFLPTPIPPTSLAVLPSSGDSAGRRGRTMTAFVGSLVDSVLQQLYAALTGSGSGRAIPGLRGGRIRTDGRLDHYSYVPGVTVTDVSRPHRIQSLEDLAGVLRFRIAGAAASHGVLEINLKRFAIEGTLGGRPVRLDLRDIGSASRRGAPAVASLARLARLVRHARRLPRLRLAYHCCRYVR
;
A
#
# COMPACT_ATOMS: atom_id res chain seq x y z
N MET A 1 12.71 25.53 35.06
CA MET A 1 13.24 24.19 35.42
C MET A 1 12.43 23.68 36.60
N LEU A 2 11.39 22.91 36.35
CA LEU A 2 10.65 22.18 37.39
C LEU A 2 11.08 20.71 37.24
N ALA A 3 11.85 20.24 38.22
CA ALA A 3 12.22 18.85 38.33
C ALA A 3 10.95 18.05 38.70
N PHE A 4 10.47 17.23 37.78
CA PHE A 4 9.44 16.24 38.08
C PHE A 4 10.03 15.11 38.91
N PRO A 5 9.35 14.69 40.00
CA PRO A 5 9.78 13.51 40.74
C PRO A 5 9.67 12.29 39.82
N ALA A 6 10.73 11.50 39.74
CA ALA A 6 10.73 10.21 39.05
C ALA A 6 9.70 9.31 39.74
N ALA A 7 8.55 9.12 39.08
CA ALA A 7 7.63 8.05 39.44
C ALA A 7 8.40 6.73 39.31
N SER A 8 8.44 5.91 40.35
CA SER A 8 8.99 4.56 40.34
C SER A 8 8.16 3.72 39.36
N SER A 9 8.58 3.69 38.09
CA SER A 9 8.00 2.84 37.07
C SER A 9 8.36 1.38 37.43
N GLY A 10 7.39 0.62 37.88
CA GLY A 10 7.50 -0.82 38.04
C GLY A 10 7.64 -1.47 36.68
N SER A 11 8.86 -1.46 36.09
CA SER A 11 9.12 -2.18 34.85
C SER A 11 9.24 -3.67 35.17
N ALA A 12 8.38 -4.48 34.57
CA ALA A 12 8.58 -5.92 34.58
C ALA A 12 9.92 -6.24 33.87
N PRO A 13 10.72 -7.20 34.38
CA PRO A 13 11.98 -7.55 33.77
C PRO A 13 11.75 -8.02 32.33
N PHE A 14 12.61 -7.58 31.40
CA PHE A 14 12.58 -8.06 30.03
C PHE A 14 12.94 -9.56 29.99
N ALA A 15 12.09 -10.36 29.36
CA ALA A 15 12.24 -11.80 29.22
C ALA A 15 12.05 -12.22 27.75
N PRO A 16 12.57 -13.39 27.32
CA PRO A 16 12.34 -13.89 25.97
C PRO A 16 10.85 -13.93 25.61
N CYS A 17 10.47 -13.36 24.49
CA CYS A 17 9.09 -13.39 24.01
C CYS A 17 8.67 -14.79 23.60
N SER A 18 7.48 -15.23 24.01
CA SER A 18 6.89 -16.48 23.53
C SER A 18 6.70 -16.44 22.00
N GLY A 19 7.18 -17.48 21.30
CA GLY A 19 7.04 -17.63 19.85
C GLY A 19 7.94 -16.72 19.00
N LYS A 20 8.73 -15.80 19.58
CA LYS A 20 9.65 -14.91 18.86
C LYS A 20 11.10 -15.19 19.22
N ARG A 21 11.90 -15.64 18.26
CA ARG A 21 13.35 -15.86 18.48
C ARG A 21 14.07 -14.51 18.54
N ASN A 22 15.04 -14.39 19.44
CA ASN A 22 15.94 -13.23 19.59
C ASN A 22 15.20 -11.92 19.95
N VAL A 23 14.01 -12.00 20.48
CA VAL A 23 13.21 -10.86 20.92
C VAL A 23 12.89 -11.03 22.41
N GLU A 24 13.11 -9.97 23.17
CA GLU A 24 12.74 -9.86 24.58
C GLU A 24 11.49 -8.97 24.68
N CYS A 25 10.55 -9.35 25.52
CA CYS A 25 9.33 -8.61 25.84
C CYS A 25 9.40 -8.06 27.25
N GLY A 26 8.87 -6.87 27.43
CA GLY A 26 8.70 -6.22 28.71
C GLY A 26 7.48 -5.32 28.75
N ARG A 27 7.19 -4.81 29.93
CA ARG A 27 6.09 -3.87 30.15
C ARG A 27 6.60 -2.64 30.90
N VAL A 28 6.19 -1.46 30.48
CA VAL A 28 6.45 -0.19 31.15
C VAL A 28 5.12 0.43 31.48
N ASP A 29 4.83 0.60 32.78
CA ASP A 29 3.58 1.20 33.23
C ASP A 29 3.73 2.73 33.26
N VAL A 30 2.74 3.43 32.66
CA VAL A 30 2.67 4.89 32.60
C VAL A 30 1.29 5.37 33.02
N PRO A 31 1.15 6.59 33.58
CA PRO A 31 -0.17 7.13 33.87
C PRO A 31 -1.03 7.28 32.60
N LEU A 32 -2.31 6.99 32.68
CA LEU A 32 -3.27 7.33 31.63
C LEU A 32 -3.30 8.84 31.42
N ASP A 33 -3.46 9.59 32.51
CA ASP A 33 -3.36 11.06 32.55
C ASP A 33 -2.17 11.47 33.40
N ARG A 34 -1.18 12.14 32.79
CA ARG A 34 0.00 12.64 33.52
C ARG A 34 -0.28 13.81 34.45
N ALA A 35 -1.39 14.54 34.20
CA ALA A 35 -1.83 15.59 35.10
C ALA A 35 -2.56 15.04 36.34
N ALA A 36 -3.14 13.84 36.22
CA ALA A 36 -3.82 13.12 37.30
C ALA A 36 -3.38 11.66 37.37
N PRO A 37 -2.16 11.35 37.83
CA PRO A 37 -1.59 9.98 37.76
C PRO A 37 -2.41 8.90 38.45
N ALA A 38 -3.22 9.29 39.45
CA ALA A 38 -4.12 8.39 40.17
C ALA A 38 -5.36 7.97 39.35
N ALA A 39 -5.63 8.60 38.18
CA ALA A 39 -6.82 8.34 37.36
C ALA A 39 -6.73 7.01 36.57
N GLY A 40 -5.58 6.36 36.57
CA GLY A 40 -5.38 5.07 35.90
C GLY A 40 -3.98 4.91 35.30
N THR A 41 -3.68 3.67 34.91
CA THR A 41 -2.37 3.28 34.37
C THR A 41 -2.54 2.56 33.04
N VAL A 42 -1.64 2.84 32.08
CA VAL A 42 -1.49 2.12 30.83
C VAL A 42 -0.19 1.33 30.88
N GLY A 43 -0.26 0.04 30.67
CA GLY A 43 0.94 -0.80 30.57
C GLY A 43 1.38 -0.93 29.13
N LEU A 44 2.48 -0.30 28.79
CA LEU A 44 3.04 -0.31 27.46
C LEU A 44 3.76 -1.62 27.18
N HIS A 45 3.33 -2.35 26.16
CA HIS A 45 4.04 -3.53 25.68
C HIS A 45 5.22 -3.10 24.83
N VAL A 46 6.41 -3.60 25.20
CA VAL A 46 7.68 -3.25 24.55
C VAL A 46 8.39 -4.53 24.14
N GLU A 47 8.86 -4.56 22.90
CA GLU A 47 9.73 -5.63 22.41
C GLU A 47 11.09 -5.07 22.04
N ARG A 48 12.13 -5.85 22.34
CA ARG A 48 13.53 -5.49 22.08
C ARG A 48 14.26 -6.63 21.38
N MET A 49 14.89 -6.33 20.24
CA MET A 49 15.85 -7.21 19.58
C MET A 49 17.25 -6.66 19.83
N MET A 50 18.12 -7.47 20.42
CA MET A 50 19.47 -7.07 20.83
C MET A 50 20.38 -6.82 19.63
N ALA A 51 21.27 -5.85 19.73
CA ALA A 51 22.30 -5.54 18.73
C ALA A 51 23.13 -6.80 18.37
N GLY A 52 23.52 -6.89 17.10
CA GLY A 52 24.28 -8.03 16.58
C GLY A 52 23.48 -9.32 16.37
N THR A 53 22.27 -9.42 16.93
CA THR A 53 21.38 -10.58 16.68
C THR A 53 20.72 -10.51 15.31
N ALA A 54 20.68 -9.34 14.73
CA ALA A 54 20.02 -9.04 13.47
C ALA A 54 20.90 -9.23 12.22
N ALA A 55 22.17 -9.62 12.37
CA ALA A 55 22.99 -10.02 11.20
C ALA A 55 22.32 -11.17 10.41
N ASP A 56 21.51 -11.97 11.09
CA ASP A 56 20.50 -12.85 10.54
C ASP A 56 19.35 -12.92 11.55
N PRO A 57 18.28 -12.11 11.39
CA PRO A 57 17.14 -12.11 12.31
C PRO A 57 16.41 -13.46 12.36
N PHE A 58 16.75 -14.38 11.45
CA PHE A 58 16.23 -15.75 11.37
C PHE A 58 17.23 -16.82 11.85
N ALA A 59 18.47 -16.42 12.23
CA ALA A 59 19.49 -17.35 12.66
C ALA A 59 19.08 -18.11 13.94
N ALA A 60 19.40 -19.40 13.98
CA ALA A 60 19.16 -20.23 15.16
C ALA A 60 20.07 -19.87 16.36
N ARG A 61 21.25 -19.32 16.08
CA ARG A 61 22.23 -18.86 17.08
C ARG A 61 22.81 -17.51 16.64
N PRO A 62 22.31 -16.40 17.21
CA PRO A 62 22.80 -15.07 16.88
C PRO A 62 24.20 -14.84 17.45
N ARG A 63 25.03 -14.12 16.69
CA ARG A 63 26.24 -13.49 17.25
C ARG A 63 25.80 -12.22 17.97
N ARG A 64 25.89 -12.18 19.29
CA ARG A 64 25.57 -10.99 20.08
C ARG A 64 26.73 -10.01 20.03
N THR A 65 26.47 -8.74 19.77
CA THR A 65 27.42 -7.66 20.02
C THR A 65 27.63 -7.54 21.54
N PRO A 66 28.87 -7.45 22.03
CA PRO A 66 29.09 -7.20 23.44
C PRO A 66 28.31 -5.97 23.92
N ARG A 67 27.63 -6.05 25.06
CA ARG A 67 26.75 -4.97 25.57
C ARG A 67 27.49 -3.63 25.69
N ALA A 68 28.79 -3.65 26.04
CA ALA A 68 29.62 -2.45 26.10
C ALA A 68 29.77 -1.70 24.73
N MET A 69 29.46 -2.35 23.61
CA MET A 69 29.52 -1.75 22.28
C MET A 69 28.15 -1.23 21.80
N VAL A 70 27.07 -1.44 22.55
CA VAL A 70 25.74 -0.93 22.23
C VAL A 70 25.63 0.50 22.68
N THR A 71 25.59 1.44 21.73
CA THR A 71 25.62 2.89 22.02
C THR A 71 24.25 3.50 22.14
N SER A 72 23.25 2.94 21.43
CA SER A 72 21.87 3.47 21.41
C SER A 72 20.91 2.40 20.88
N ALA A 73 19.64 2.77 20.70
CA ALA A 73 18.64 1.92 20.09
C ALA A 73 17.94 2.63 18.91
N VAL A 74 17.41 1.83 17.98
CA VAL A 74 16.42 2.28 16.99
C VAL A 74 15.04 1.98 17.56
N PHE A 75 14.24 3.01 17.76
CA PHE A 75 12.83 2.90 18.11
C PHE A 75 12.00 2.96 16.84
N ALA A 76 11.39 1.84 16.46
CA ALA A 76 10.59 1.72 15.25
C ALA A 76 9.10 1.87 15.56
N LEU A 77 8.46 2.80 14.84
CA LEU A 77 7.12 3.30 15.09
C LEU A 77 6.23 3.03 13.88
N ALA A 78 5.17 2.23 14.10
CA ALA A 78 4.22 1.90 13.07
C ALA A 78 3.28 3.07 12.73
N GLY A 79 2.55 2.92 11.64
CA GLY A 79 1.60 3.89 11.11
C GLY A 79 0.21 3.83 11.71
N GLY A 80 -0.76 4.25 10.92
CA GLY A 80 -2.15 4.35 11.28
C GLY A 80 -2.60 5.82 11.42
N PRO A 81 -2.82 6.39 12.63
CA PRO A 81 -2.62 5.80 13.97
C PRO A 81 -3.44 4.53 14.21
N GLY A 82 -3.05 3.74 15.20
CA GLY A 82 -3.80 2.54 15.59
C GLY A 82 -3.15 1.21 15.22
N GLN A 83 -2.07 1.19 14.43
CA GLN A 83 -1.32 -0.02 14.11
C GLN A 83 -0.36 -0.37 15.25
N SER A 84 -0.36 -1.65 15.67
CA SER A 84 0.61 -2.18 16.63
C SER A 84 1.99 -2.29 16.01
N SER A 85 3.04 -1.90 16.74
CA SER A 85 4.43 -1.98 16.26
C SER A 85 5.08 -3.33 16.54
N SER A 86 4.73 -4.01 17.63
CA SER A 86 5.38 -5.25 18.06
C SER A 86 5.24 -6.40 17.07
N PRO A 87 4.13 -6.59 16.33
CA PRO A 87 4.06 -7.62 15.30
C PRO A 87 5.02 -7.39 14.13
N LEU A 88 5.42 -6.14 13.89
CA LEU A 88 6.26 -5.70 12.77
C LEU A 88 7.76 -5.68 13.10
N ILE A 89 8.18 -6.12 14.29
CA ILE A 89 9.60 -6.00 14.72
C ILE A 89 10.59 -6.65 13.74
N ARG A 90 10.20 -7.71 13.04
CA ARG A 90 11.06 -8.39 12.07
C ARG A 90 11.13 -7.64 10.75
N GLU A 91 10.04 -7.07 10.29
CA GLU A 91 9.98 -6.20 9.11
C GLU A 91 10.84 -4.97 9.34
N PHE A 92 10.66 -4.31 10.47
CA PHE A 92 11.51 -3.19 10.89
C PHE A 92 12.99 -3.57 11.00
N ALA A 93 13.31 -4.77 11.47
CA ALA A 93 14.69 -5.25 11.51
C ALA A 93 15.31 -5.36 10.11
N LEU A 94 14.55 -5.78 9.11
CA LEU A 94 15.00 -5.83 7.71
C LEU A 94 15.21 -4.43 7.14
N ASP A 95 14.32 -3.50 7.45
CA ASP A 95 14.40 -2.11 6.98
C ASP A 95 15.64 -1.38 7.49
N VAL A 96 16.01 -1.59 8.76
CA VAL A 96 17.13 -0.91 9.41
C VAL A 96 18.32 -1.83 9.72
N LEU A 97 18.44 -2.95 9.04
CA LEU A 97 19.47 -3.98 9.29
C LEU A 97 20.89 -3.41 9.47
N PRO A 98 21.37 -2.40 8.69
CA PRO A 98 22.70 -1.82 8.90
C PRO A 98 22.88 -1.12 10.26
N ALA A 99 21.81 -0.62 10.88
CA ALA A 99 21.85 0.02 12.19
C ALA A 99 22.07 -1.00 13.31
N LEU A 100 21.53 -2.22 13.15
CA LEU A 100 21.42 -3.22 14.19
C LEU A 100 22.74 -3.95 14.51
N ILE A 101 23.82 -3.58 13.84
CA ILE A 101 25.17 -4.02 14.21
C ILE A 101 25.57 -3.46 15.59
N LYS A 102 25.21 -2.21 15.87
CA LYS A 102 25.62 -1.46 17.07
C LYS A 102 24.45 -0.94 17.91
N ARG A 103 23.21 -1.10 17.46
CA ARG A 103 21.98 -0.59 18.09
C ARG A 103 21.00 -1.71 18.32
N ASP A 104 20.35 -1.69 19.47
CA ASP A 104 19.16 -2.51 19.67
C ASP A 104 18.01 -2.00 18.80
N LEU A 105 17.09 -2.88 18.43
CA LEU A 105 15.80 -2.49 17.86
C LEU A 105 14.73 -2.58 18.91
N VAL A 106 13.99 -1.51 19.13
CA VAL A 106 12.89 -1.44 20.09
C VAL A 106 11.61 -1.11 19.34
N THR A 107 10.55 -1.87 19.60
CA THR A 107 9.18 -1.52 19.21
C THR A 107 8.33 -1.38 20.46
N MET A 108 7.46 -0.39 20.46
CA MET A 108 6.47 -0.18 21.50
C MET A 108 5.09 -0.18 20.84
N ASP A 109 4.18 -1.01 21.31
CA ASP A 109 2.80 -0.82 20.94
C ASP A 109 2.32 0.50 21.55
N GLN A 110 1.86 1.43 20.70
CA GLN A 110 1.32 2.71 21.18
C GLN A 110 0.16 2.45 22.14
N ARG A 111 -0.02 3.32 23.17
CA ARG A 111 -1.19 3.24 24.05
C ARG A 111 -2.47 3.03 23.24
N GLY A 112 -3.30 2.07 23.61
CA GLY A 112 -4.53 1.71 22.90
C GLY A 112 -4.33 0.80 21.69
N THR A 113 -3.12 0.24 21.46
CA THR A 113 -2.89 -0.79 20.44
C THR A 113 -2.33 -2.07 21.05
N GLY A 114 -2.47 -3.17 20.35
CA GLY A 114 -1.82 -4.44 20.64
C GLY A 114 -1.80 -4.81 22.12
N GLY A 115 -0.61 -5.04 22.65
CA GLY A 115 -0.37 -5.38 24.06
C GLY A 115 -0.46 -4.19 25.02
N SER A 116 -0.61 -2.97 24.52
CA SER A 116 -0.69 -1.73 25.31
C SER A 116 -2.13 -1.26 25.58
N GLY A 117 -3.02 -2.20 25.91
CA GLY A 117 -4.41 -1.90 26.24
C GLY A 117 -5.23 -1.57 25.00
N LEU A 118 -5.32 -2.51 24.06
CA LEU A 118 -6.05 -2.35 22.79
C LEU A 118 -7.43 -1.73 22.99
N LEU A 119 -7.63 -0.52 22.46
CA LEU A 119 -8.93 0.13 22.42
C LEU A 119 -9.87 -0.59 21.48
N ARG A 120 -11.04 -0.96 21.95
CA ARG A 120 -12.06 -1.71 21.23
C ARG A 120 -13.35 -0.91 21.14
N CYS A 121 -13.86 -0.82 19.93
CA CYS A 121 -15.18 -0.29 19.65
C CYS A 121 -15.91 -1.25 18.71
N PRO A 122 -16.72 -2.18 19.23
CA PRO A 122 -17.45 -3.15 18.41
C PRO A 122 -18.28 -2.49 17.31
N SER A 123 -18.81 -1.29 17.55
CA SER A 123 -19.54 -0.49 16.56
C SER A 123 -18.68 -0.16 15.33
N LEU A 124 -17.42 0.28 15.52
CA LEU A 124 -16.50 0.58 14.41
C LEU A 124 -15.94 -0.70 13.76
N GLU A 125 -15.62 -1.72 14.56
CA GLU A 125 -15.04 -2.97 14.09
C GLU A 125 -16.01 -3.79 13.22
N SER A 126 -17.31 -3.70 13.49
CA SER A 126 -18.36 -4.37 12.73
C SER A 126 -18.94 -3.54 11.60
N SER A 127 -18.61 -2.25 11.53
CA SER A 127 -19.17 -1.34 10.54
C SER A 127 -18.71 -1.70 9.13
N ARG A 128 -19.68 -1.77 8.22
CA ARG A 128 -19.45 -1.86 6.77
C ARG A 128 -19.70 -0.52 6.08
N SER A 129 -19.96 0.51 6.85
CA SER A 129 -20.19 1.86 6.36
C SER A 129 -18.88 2.51 5.95
N VAL A 130 -18.92 3.25 4.88
CA VAL A 130 -17.81 4.08 4.39
C VAL A 130 -17.60 5.30 5.29
N THR A 131 -18.66 5.74 5.99
CA THR A 131 -18.67 6.88 6.93
C THR A 131 -19.62 6.55 8.07
N PRO A 132 -19.12 5.84 9.09
CA PRO A 132 -19.96 5.28 10.16
C PRO A 132 -20.22 6.32 11.25
N ALA A 133 -20.98 7.40 10.97
CA ALA A 133 -21.26 8.48 11.92
C ALA A 133 -21.90 7.99 13.24
N PRO A 134 -22.97 7.18 13.23
CA PRO A 134 -23.56 6.67 14.46
C PRO A 134 -22.61 5.77 15.24
N GLU A 135 -21.82 4.97 14.53
CA GLU A 135 -20.85 4.05 15.14
C GLU A 135 -19.69 4.80 15.80
N VAL A 136 -19.31 5.97 15.25
CA VAL A 136 -18.30 6.87 15.84
C VAL A 136 -18.80 7.46 17.15
N GLU A 137 -20.02 8.00 17.18
CA GLU A 137 -20.64 8.55 18.39
C GLU A 137 -20.81 7.48 19.49
N GLN A 138 -21.24 6.28 19.10
CA GLN A 138 -21.35 5.12 19.99
C GLN A 138 -19.97 4.71 20.54
N CYS A 139 -18.94 4.72 19.71
CA CYS A 139 -17.56 4.45 20.15
C CYS A 139 -17.10 5.49 21.16
N ALA A 140 -17.30 6.78 20.90
CA ALA A 140 -16.95 7.86 21.81
C ALA A 140 -17.66 7.71 23.16
N ALA A 141 -18.95 7.35 23.16
CA ALA A 141 -19.71 7.08 24.38
C ALA A 141 -19.15 5.87 25.16
N THR A 142 -18.79 4.78 24.45
CA THR A 142 -18.18 3.58 25.05
C THR A 142 -16.84 3.88 25.73
N LEU A 143 -15.99 4.69 25.12
CA LEU A 143 -14.67 5.05 25.65
C LEU A 143 -14.74 6.11 26.77
N GLY A 144 -15.83 6.87 26.84
CA GLY A 144 -15.99 7.95 27.83
C GLY A 144 -14.94 9.05 27.66
N THR A 145 -14.64 9.76 28.77
CA THR A 145 -13.67 10.87 28.77
C THR A 145 -12.22 10.39 28.63
N SER A 146 -11.92 9.13 28.94
CA SER A 146 -10.57 8.57 28.83
C SER A 146 -9.99 8.66 27.41
N ARG A 147 -10.83 8.73 26.38
CA ARG A 147 -10.41 8.85 24.98
C ARG A 147 -9.56 10.09 24.68
N GLY A 148 -9.68 11.17 25.47
CA GLY A 148 -8.86 12.38 25.35
C GLY A 148 -7.38 12.21 25.73
N HIS A 149 -7.00 11.04 26.26
CA HIS A 149 -5.61 10.71 26.62
C HIS A 149 -4.90 9.80 25.60
N TYR A 150 -5.45 9.67 24.39
CA TYR A 150 -4.86 8.87 23.31
C TYR A 150 -4.37 9.76 22.17
N THR A 151 -3.59 10.77 22.51
CA THR A 151 -3.04 11.76 21.57
C THR A 151 -1.61 11.41 21.15
N THR A 152 -1.11 12.06 20.08
CA THR A 152 0.30 11.96 19.67
C THR A 152 1.24 12.49 20.78
N THR A 153 0.82 13.52 21.52
CA THR A 153 1.57 14.06 22.66
C THR A 153 1.74 13.01 23.76
N ASP A 154 0.65 12.37 24.16
CA ASP A 154 0.69 11.33 25.19
C ASP A 154 1.57 10.14 24.75
N ALA A 155 1.49 9.74 23.46
CA ALA A 155 2.32 8.69 22.90
C ALA A 155 3.82 9.06 22.82
N ALA A 156 4.16 10.33 22.59
CA ALA A 156 5.54 10.81 22.64
C ALA A 156 6.10 10.80 24.08
N ASP A 157 5.29 11.14 25.06
CA ASP A 157 5.67 11.07 26.48
C ASP A 157 5.81 9.60 26.94
N ASP A 158 5.03 8.67 26.38
CA ASP A 158 5.18 7.22 26.59
C ASP A 158 6.51 6.72 26.05
N LEU A 159 6.87 7.18 24.86
CA LEU A 159 8.12 6.80 24.22
C LEU A 159 9.33 7.23 25.08
N GLU A 160 9.25 8.43 25.69
CA GLU A 160 10.26 8.90 26.63
C GLU A 160 10.33 8.03 27.88
N ALA A 161 9.20 7.64 28.43
CA ALA A 161 9.17 6.73 29.58
C ALA A 161 9.82 5.38 29.26
N VAL A 162 9.56 4.82 28.07
CA VAL A 162 10.18 3.58 27.61
C VAL A 162 11.69 3.76 27.39
N ARG A 163 12.13 4.86 26.75
CA ARG A 163 13.56 5.16 26.59
C ARG A 163 14.28 5.18 27.93
N ALA A 164 13.73 5.91 28.91
CA ALA A 164 14.29 6.05 30.24
C ALA A 164 14.31 4.72 30.99
N ALA A 165 13.23 3.95 30.96
CA ALA A 165 13.15 2.61 31.60
C ALA A 165 14.17 1.62 31.02
N LEU A 166 14.50 1.72 29.73
CA LEU A 166 15.51 0.89 29.06
C LEU A 166 16.94 1.42 29.23
N GLY A 167 17.11 2.63 29.78
CA GLY A 167 18.41 3.25 30.09
C GLY A 167 19.18 3.74 28.85
N TYR A 168 18.50 4.02 27.72
CA TYR A 168 19.17 4.64 26.57
C TYR A 168 19.29 6.16 26.78
N GLU A 169 20.49 6.70 26.62
CA GLU A 169 20.72 8.15 26.69
C GLU A 169 20.08 8.86 25.50
N ARG A 170 20.32 8.34 24.31
CA ARG A 170 19.79 8.86 23.04
C ARG A 170 19.28 7.71 22.17
N ILE A 171 18.27 8.01 21.35
CA ILE A 171 17.65 7.03 20.46
C ILE A 171 17.58 7.53 19.01
N THR A 172 17.67 6.60 18.08
CA THR A 172 17.29 6.82 16.70
C THR A 172 15.80 6.53 16.55
N LEU A 173 15.05 7.45 15.95
CA LEU A 173 13.64 7.26 15.67
C LEU A 173 13.46 6.83 14.23
N TYR A 174 12.85 5.67 14.00
CA TYR A 174 12.38 5.22 12.70
C TYR A 174 10.86 5.21 12.70
N GLY A 175 10.25 6.14 11.97
CA GLY A 175 8.80 6.23 11.82
C GLY A 175 8.37 5.94 10.39
N THR A 176 7.24 5.23 10.25
CA THR A 176 6.56 5.01 8.96
C THR A 176 5.16 5.59 9.04
N SER A 177 4.75 6.40 8.04
CA SER A 177 3.39 6.98 7.98
C SER A 177 3.08 7.84 9.23
N TYR A 178 2.00 7.58 9.95
CA TYR A 178 1.72 8.25 11.24
C TYR A 178 2.88 8.13 12.23
N GLY A 179 3.64 7.03 12.22
CA GLY A 179 4.83 6.89 13.05
C GLY A 179 5.87 7.99 12.85
N THR A 180 5.88 8.67 11.70
CA THR A 180 6.73 9.85 11.46
C THR A 180 6.24 11.08 12.21
N LYS A 181 4.90 11.30 12.32
CA LYS A 181 4.34 12.37 13.15
C LYS A 181 4.69 12.15 14.62
N LEU A 182 4.60 10.89 15.10
CA LEU A 182 5.01 10.54 16.47
C LEU A 182 6.51 10.77 16.69
N ALA A 183 7.37 10.36 15.73
CA ALA A 183 8.81 10.58 15.78
C ALA A 183 9.16 12.08 15.83
N LEU A 184 8.49 12.88 15.01
CA LEU A 184 8.67 14.33 14.98
C LEU A 184 8.18 14.99 16.27
N ALA A 185 7.03 14.57 16.81
CA ALA A 185 6.50 15.06 18.08
C ALA A 185 7.47 14.77 19.23
N TYR A 186 8.00 13.56 19.29
CA TYR A 186 9.05 13.20 20.25
C TYR A 186 10.30 14.07 20.07
N ALA A 187 10.78 14.25 18.85
CA ALA A 187 11.99 15.00 18.57
C ALA A 187 11.88 16.49 18.97
N VAL A 188 10.69 17.08 18.83
CA VAL A 188 10.44 18.45 19.28
C VAL A 188 10.37 18.54 20.81
N ARG A 189 9.76 17.55 21.47
CA ARG A 189 9.56 17.55 22.94
C ARG A 189 10.83 17.16 23.71
N TYR A 190 11.62 16.24 23.17
CA TYR A 190 12.81 15.65 23.82
C TYR A 190 14.06 15.74 22.93
N PRO A 191 14.43 16.95 22.45
CA PRO A 191 15.47 17.12 21.43
C PRO A 191 16.85 16.61 21.86
N SER A 192 17.18 16.64 23.15
CA SER A 192 18.45 16.14 23.69
C SER A 192 18.58 14.61 23.63
N HIS A 193 17.47 13.88 23.55
CA HIS A 193 17.44 12.43 23.54
C HIS A 193 17.37 11.83 22.13
N VAL A 194 17.40 12.67 21.09
CA VAL A 194 17.39 12.20 19.68
C VAL A 194 18.82 12.06 19.16
N GLU A 195 19.14 10.89 18.63
CA GLU A 195 20.39 10.62 17.92
C GLU A 195 20.25 10.89 16.43
N ARG A 196 19.21 10.32 15.79
CA ARG A 196 18.94 10.39 14.34
C ARG A 196 17.44 10.28 14.08
N LEU A 197 17.03 10.72 12.88
CA LEU A 197 15.67 10.55 12.37
C LEU A 197 15.70 9.79 11.04
N LEU A 198 14.99 8.68 10.96
CA LEU A 198 14.65 7.98 9.72
C LEU A 198 13.14 8.05 9.55
N LEU A 199 12.68 8.82 8.57
CA LEU A 199 11.26 9.12 8.36
C LEU A 199 10.83 8.59 7.00
N ASP A 200 9.90 7.65 6.98
CA ASP A 200 9.40 6.99 5.76
C ASP A 200 7.93 7.30 5.53
N SER A 201 7.60 7.86 4.36
CA SER A 201 6.22 8.22 4.00
C SER A 201 5.61 9.20 5.01
N VAL A 202 6.13 10.41 5.00
CA VAL A 202 6.04 11.36 6.11
C VAL A 202 4.68 12.02 6.23
N LEU A 203 4.09 11.92 7.43
CA LEU A 203 2.99 12.75 7.88
C LEU A 203 3.54 13.93 8.69
N PRO A 204 3.29 15.20 8.29
CA PRO A 204 3.74 16.38 9.02
C PRO A 204 3.13 16.48 10.43
N LEU A 205 3.77 17.28 11.31
CA LEU A 205 3.31 17.50 12.69
C LEU A 205 1.90 18.09 12.78
N ASP A 206 1.57 18.99 11.87
CA ASP A 206 0.26 19.62 11.75
C ASP A 206 -0.84 18.70 11.19
N GLY A 207 -0.43 17.48 10.74
CA GLY A 207 -1.35 16.49 10.22
C GLY A 207 -1.72 16.71 8.75
N PRO A 208 -2.66 15.88 8.21
CA PRO A 208 -3.14 15.97 6.84
C PRO A 208 -4.11 17.13 6.67
N ASP A 209 -4.31 17.60 5.43
CA ASP A 209 -5.35 18.60 5.15
C ASP A 209 -6.76 18.02 5.43
N PRO A 210 -7.60 18.69 6.22
CA PRO A 210 -8.91 18.17 6.62
C PRO A 210 -9.87 17.96 5.43
N PHE A 211 -9.62 18.61 4.29
CA PHE A 211 -10.35 18.43 3.05
C PHE A 211 -9.59 17.57 2.02
N THR A 212 -8.52 16.88 2.46
CA THR A 212 -7.67 16.02 1.60
C THR A 212 -7.08 16.73 0.37
N ARG A 213 -6.87 18.06 0.43
CA ARG A 213 -6.34 18.84 -0.70
C ARG A 213 -4.89 18.51 -1.02
N ASP A 214 -4.12 18.09 -0.04
CA ASP A 214 -2.77 17.52 -0.18
C ASP A 214 -2.78 16.28 -1.10
N ILE A 215 -3.67 15.33 -0.83
CA ILE A 215 -3.90 14.13 -1.64
C ILE A 215 -4.39 14.52 -3.04
N LEU A 216 -5.45 15.33 -3.11
CA LEU A 216 -6.06 15.73 -4.38
C LEU A 216 -5.06 16.47 -5.28
N GLY A 217 -4.25 17.37 -4.70
CA GLY A 217 -3.21 18.10 -5.42
C GLY A 217 -2.07 17.23 -5.93
N ALA A 218 -1.78 16.11 -5.26
CA ALA A 218 -0.75 15.16 -5.68
C ALA A 218 -1.21 14.21 -6.82
N VAL A 219 -2.52 13.95 -6.95
CA VAL A 219 -3.07 13.04 -7.97
C VAL A 219 -2.58 13.34 -9.40
N PRO A 220 -2.58 14.60 -9.90
CA PRO A 220 -2.08 14.91 -11.24
C PRO A 220 -0.63 14.48 -11.45
N ARG A 221 0.25 14.74 -10.49
CA ARG A 221 1.67 14.36 -10.56
C ARG A 221 1.82 12.83 -10.60
N VAL A 222 1.14 12.12 -9.71
CA VAL A 222 1.20 10.65 -9.63
C VAL A 222 0.73 10.01 -10.92
N LEU A 223 -0.38 10.47 -11.49
CA LEU A 223 -0.90 9.93 -12.75
C LEU A 223 0.01 10.23 -13.94
N ARG A 224 0.59 11.43 -14.03
CA ARG A 224 1.54 11.77 -15.09
C ARG A 224 2.86 11.02 -14.95
N ALA A 225 3.36 10.81 -13.72
CA ALA A 225 4.54 9.99 -13.46
C ALA A 225 4.32 8.54 -13.93
N LEU A 226 3.15 7.95 -13.65
CA LEU A 226 2.76 6.62 -14.13
C LEU A 226 2.77 6.51 -15.65
N CYS A 227 2.29 7.56 -16.34
CA CYS A 227 2.23 7.61 -17.81
C CYS A 227 3.51 8.18 -18.47
N SER A 228 4.55 8.45 -17.67
CA SER A 228 5.80 9.01 -18.20
C SER A 228 6.47 8.08 -19.22
N ARG A 229 7.37 8.64 -20.05
CA ARG A 229 8.11 7.87 -21.08
C ARG A 229 7.20 7.04 -22.00
N HIS A 230 6.05 7.59 -22.35
CA HIS A 230 5.05 6.94 -23.22
C HIS A 230 4.48 5.63 -22.67
N ALA A 231 4.52 5.42 -21.34
CA ALA A 231 3.99 4.19 -20.74
C ALA A 231 2.48 4.00 -20.99
N CYS A 232 1.72 5.09 -21.17
CA CYS A 232 0.29 5.07 -21.50
C CYS A 232 0.02 5.22 -23.02
N ALA A 233 1.01 4.97 -23.89
CA ALA A 233 0.78 5.02 -25.34
C ALA A 233 -0.31 4.01 -25.77
N GLY A 234 -1.27 4.46 -26.57
CA GLY A 234 -2.45 3.65 -26.93
C GLY A 234 -3.56 3.58 -25.88
N ILE A 235 -3.35 4.22 -24.71
CA ILE A 235 -4.35 4.31 -23.64
C ILE A 235 -4.88 5.76 -23.57
N THR A 236 -4.00 6.69 -23.25
CA THR A 236 -4.32 8.12 -23.10
C THR A 236 -3.11 8.99 -23.38
N ARG A 237 -3.35 10.24 -23.79
CA ARG A 237 -2.31 11.28 -23.91
C ARG A 237 -2.00 11.94 -22.57
N ASP A 238 -3.01 12.18 -21.74
CA ASP A 238 -2.90 12.68 -20.36
C ASP A 238 -4.00 12.03 -19.52
N PRO A 239 -3.67 11.27 -18.46
CA PRO A 239 -4.65 10.60 -17.62
C PRO A 239 -5.44 11.56 -16.71
N VAL A 240 -4.96 12.80 -16.51
CA VAL A 240 -5.58 13.77 -15.60
C VAL A 240 -6.90 14.33 -16.13
N PRO A 241 -6.98 14.83 -17.38
CA PRO A 241 -8.25 15.19 -18.00
C PRO A 241 -9.26 14.03 -18.09
N ASP A 242 -8.78 12.81 -18.34
CA ASP A 242 -9.65 11.63 -18.35
C ASP A 242 -10.27 11.39 -16.97
N LEU A 243 -9.47 11.46 -15.90
CA LEU A 243 -10.00 11.37 -14.54
C LEU A 243 -11.02 12.48 -14.23
N ALA A 244 -10.69 13.73 -14.56
CA ALA A 244 -11.59 14.86 -14.33
C ALA A 244 -12.93 14.70 -15.09
N ALA A 245 -12.89 14.20 -16.33
CA ALA A 245 -14.09 13.89 -17.11
C ALA A 245 -14.94 12.79 -16.45
N LEU A 246 -14.31 11.72 -15.93
CA LEU A 246 -15.02 10.69 -15.19
C LEU A 246 -15.64 11.24 -13.90
N VAL A 247 -14.89 12.03 -13.13
CA VAL A 247 -15.39 12.68 -11.90
C VAL A 247 -16.58 13.57 -12.21
N SER A 248 -16.52 14.36 -13.27
CA SER A 248 -17.65 15.19 -13.72
C SER A 248 -18.89 14.36 -14.04
N ARG A 249 -18.73 13.24 -14.75
CA ARG A 249 -19.84 12.30 -15.02
C ARG A 249 -20.43 11.70 -13.74
N LEU A 250 -19.57 11.40 -12.75
CA LEU A 250 -19.98 10.83 -11.47
C LEU A 250 -20.69 11.84 -10.54
N ARG A 251 -20.70 13.15 -10.89
CA ARG A 251 -21.49 14.17 -10.17
C ARG A 251 -22.99 13.92 -10.33
N SER A 252 -23.43 13.55 -11.52
CA SER A 252 -24.83 13.33 -11.83
C SER A 252 -25.30 11.92 -11.49
N ARG A 253 -24.47 10.93 -11.71
CA ARG A 253 -24.82 9.51 -11.44
C ARG A 253 -23.58 8.66 -11.19
N PRO A 254 -23.67 7.70 -10.24
CA PRO A 254 -22.59 6.74 -10.03
C PRO A 254 -22.42 5.82 -11.24
N LEU A 255 -21.22 5.30 -11.42
CA LEU A 255 -20.95 4.23 -12.37
C LEU A 255 -21.63 2.95 -11.89
N LEU A 256 -22.43 2.35 -12.75
CA LEU A 256 -23.10 1.07 -12.50
C LEU A 256 -22.61 0.02 -13.50
N GLY A 257 -22.49 -1.23 -13.07
CA GLY A 257 -22.11 -2.33 -13.95
C GLY A 257 -22.00 -3.67 -13.23
N ARG A 258 -21.78 -4.69 -14.03
CA ARG A 258 -21.62 -6.07 -13.54
C ARG A 258 -20.16 -6.39 -13.27
N VAL A 259 -19.91 -7.05 -12.13
CA VAL A 259 -18.61 -7.59 -11.75
C VAL A 259 -18.75 -9.09 -11.47
N ILE A 260 -17.81 -9.86 -11.98
CA ILE A 260 -17.80 -11.32 -11.77
C ILE A 260 -17.24 -11.62 -10.36
N GLY A 261 -17.97 -12.41 -9.59
CA GLY A 261 -17.53 -12.91 -8.28
C GLY A 261 -16.58 -14.10 -8.37
N VAL A 262 -15.97 -14.49 -7.25
CA VAL A 262 -15.14 -15.71 -7.14
C VAL A 262 -15.94 -16.99 -7.46
N ASP A 263 -17.25 -16.96 -7.29
CA ASP A 263 -18.21 -18.00 -7.65
C ASP A 263 -18.63 -17.94 -9.14
N SER A 264 -17.98 -17.13 -9.96
CA SER A 264 -18.25 -16.86 -11.37
C SER A 264 -19.62 -16.20 -11.65
N ARG A 265 -20.36 -15.76 -10.60
CA ARG A 265 -21.64 -15.08 -10.76
C ARG A 265 -21.44 -13.58 -10.97
N ALA A 266 -22.19 -13.01 -11.89
CA ALA A 266 -22.21 -11.56 -12.13
C ALA A 266 -23.08 -10.86 -11.07
N ARG A 267 -22.56 -9.78 -10.47
CA ARG A 267 -23.26 -8.93 -9.51
C ARG A 267 -23.19 -7.48 -9.91
N MET A 268 -24.30 -6.77 -9.76
CA MET A 268 -24.33 -5.32 -9.95
C MET A 268 -23.49 -4.64 -8.85
N ARG A 269 -22.67 -3.69 -9.26
CA ARG A 269 -21.87 -2.86 -8.36
C ARG A 269 -22.00 -1.39 -8.75
N ARG A 270 -21.81 -0.54 -7.73
CA ARG A 270 -21.87 0.91 -7.83
C ARG A 270 -20.53 1.52 -7.43
N LEU A 271 -20.07 2.53 -8.16
CA LEU A 271 -18.88 3.30 -7.84
C LEU A 271 -19.18 4.80 -7.97
N GLY A 272 -19.00 5.52 -6.89
CA GLY A 272 -19.10 6.98 -6.82
C GLY A 272 -17.72 7.63 -6.68
N ARG A 273 -17.70 8.97 -6.58
CA ARG A 273 -16.47 9.79 -6.54
C ARG A 273 -15.55 9.46 -5.36
N LEU A 274 -16.10 9.35 -4.15
CA LEU A 274 -15.32 9.04 -2.96
C LEU A 274 -14.65 7.66 -3.08
N ARG A 275 -15.38 6.65 -3.56
CA ARG A 275 -14.81 5.33 -3.81
C ARG A 275 -13.75 5.34 -4.91
N LEU A 276 -13.89 6.22 -5.90
CA LEU A 276 -12.87 6.42 -6.94
C LEU A 276 -11.60 7.06 -6.36
N LEU A 277 -11.72 8.04 -5.45
CA LEU A 277 -10.58 8.62 -4.75
C LEU A 277 -9.86 7.59 -3.89
N ARG A 278 -10.62 6.81 -3.10
CA ARG A 278 -10.03 5.72 -2.29
C ARG A 278 -9.28 4.71 -3.15
N LEU A 279 -9.84 4.34 -4.30
CA LEU A 279 -9.17 3.42 -5.23
C LEU A 279 -7.82 3.96 -5.71
N LEU A 280 -7.70 5.28 -5.91
CA LEU A 280 -6.42 5.92 -6.25
C LEU A 280 -5.45 5.85 -5.08
N VAL A 281 -5.91 6.15 -3.86
CA VAL A 281 -5.10 6.06 -2.64
C VAL A 281 -4.66 4.62 -2.39
N ASP A 282 -5.55 3.63 -2.52
CA ASP A 282 -5.18 2.20 -2.35
C ASP A 282 -4.11 1.74 -3.35
N GLY A 283 -4.01 2.40 -4.50
CA GLY A 283 -2.96 2.17 -5.49
C GLY A 283 -1.54 2.54 -5.01
N ASP A 284 -1.38 3.22 -3.89
CA ASP A 284 -0.06 3.50 -3.31
C ASP A 284 0.52 2.29 -2.56
N LEU A 285 -0.32 1.44 -1.97
CA LEU A 285 0.07 0.17 -1.36
C LEU A 285 0.03 -0.99 -2.34
N ASP A 286 -0.90 -0.95 -3.30
CA ASP A 286 -1.02 -1.96 -4.36
C ASP A 286 -0.74 -1.35 -5.75
N PRO A 287 0.52 -1.38 -6.22
CA PRO A 287 0.89 -0.80 -7.51
C PRO A 287 0.17 -1.45 -8.71
N SER A 288 -0.44 -2.62 -8.53
CA SER A 288 -1.23 -3.28 -9.57
C SER A 288 -2.57 -2.56 -9.84
N LEU A 289 -3.19 -1.99 -8.80
CA LEU A 289 -4.38 -1.15 -8.95
C LEU A 289 -4.03 0.10 -9.78
N ARG A 290 -2.88 0.70 -9.49
CA ARG A 290 -2.36 1.86 -10.19
C ARG A 290 -2.07 1.55 -11.67
N ALA A 291 -1.50 0.38 -11.97
CA ALA A 291 -1.21 -0.05 -13.33
C ALA A 291 -2.46 -0.20 -14.21
N GLU A 292 -3.55 -0.73 -13.66
CA GLU A 292 -4.81 -0.88 -14.41
C GLU A 292 -5.63 0.42 -14.50
N PHE A 293 -5.38 1.40 -13.63
CA PHE A 293 -6.24 2.57 -13.44
C PHE A 293 -6.45 3.42 -14.71
N PRO A 294 -5.41 3.85 -15.47
CA PRO A 294 -5.61 4.69 -16.66
C PRO A 294 -6.49 4.04 -17.71
N ALA A 295 -6.26 2.75 -18.00
CA ALA A 295 -7.06 2.00 -18.97
C ALA A 295 -8.49 1.79 -18.49
N ALA A 296 -8.67 1.53 -17.19
CA ALA A 296 -9.99 1.33 -16.58
C ALA A 296 -10.84 2.63 -16.60
N VAL A 297 -10.21 3.78 -16.32
CA VAL A 297 -10.86 5.10 -16.42
C VAL A 297 -11.27 5.38 -17.87
N LYS A 298 -10.37 5.15 -18.82
CA LYS A 298 -10.66 5.36 -20.26
C LYS A 298 -11.81 4.49 -20.75
N ALA A 299 -11.82 3.21 -20.37
CA ALA A 299 -12.92 2.29 -20.66
C ALA A 299 -14.25 2.78 -20.07
N ALA A 300 -14.25 3.25 -18.82
CA ALA A 300 -15.44 3.76 -18.14
C ALA A 300 -16.02 5.00 -18.84
N ILE A 301 -15.16 5.93 -19.29
CA ILE A 301 -15.59 7.09 -20.09
C ILE A 301 -16.23 6.64 -21.41
N ALA A 302 -15.67 5.62 -22.04
CA ALA A 302 -16.21 5.04 -23.28
C ALA A 302 -17.46 4.17 -23.08
N GLY A 303 -17.96 4.03 -21.83
CA GLY A 303 -19.18 3.28 -21.51
C GLY A 303 -18.95 1.87 -20.97
N ASP A 304 -17.72 1.36 -20.97
CA ASP A 304 -17.38 0.06 -20.40
C ASP A 304 -16.94 0.18 -18.94
N SER A 305 -17.86 -0.07 -18.02
CA SER A 305 -17.61 0.04 -16.58
C SER A 305 -16.86 -1.16 -15.99
N ALA A 306 -16.83 -2.31 -16.66
CA ALA A 306 -16.36 -3.57 -16.08
C ALA A 306 -14.89 -3.54 -15.65
N PRO A 307 -13.93 -2.93 -16.40
CA PRO A 307 -12.54 -2.84 -15.95
C PRO A 307 -12.39 -2.09 -14.64
N LEU A 308 -13.00 -0.89 -14.54
CA LEU A 308 -12.88 -0.05 -13.34
C LEU A 308 -13.55 -0.69 -12.11
N LEU A 309 -14.69 -1.35 -12.30
CA LEU A 309 -15.38 -2.05 -11.24
C LEU A 309 -14.63 -3.33 -10.81
N ARG A 310 -13.89 -4.01 -11.71
CA ARG A 310 -12.97 -5.09 -11.34
C ARG A 310 -11.87 -4.60 -10.43
N VAL A 311 -11.22 -3.49 -10.79
CA VAL A 311 -10.14 -2.88 -9.99
C VAL A 311 -10.67 -2.46 -8.62
N ALA A 312 -11.82 -1.78 -8.57
CA ALA A 312 -12.46 -1.37 -7.31
C ALA A 312 -12.87 -2.55 -6.41
N ARG A 313 -13.27 -3.69 -7.02
CA ARG A 313 -13.56 -4.91 -6.26
C ARG A 313 -12.27 -5.51 -5.68
N ARG A 314 -11.17 -5.50 -6.42
CA ARG A 314 -9.89 -6.05 -5.95
C ARG A 314 -9.35 -5.23 -4.79
N ALA A 315 -9.39 -3.90 -4.85
CA ALA A 315 -9.05 -3.02 -3.75
C ALA A 315 -9.83 -3.37 -2.48
N ALA A 316 -11.16 -3.55 -2.59
CA ALA A 316 -12.01 -3.90 -1.45
C ALA A 316 -11.73 -5.29 -0.82
N LEU A 317 -11.02 -6.18 -1.49
CA LEU A 317 -10.63 -7.48 -0.91
C LEU A 317 -9.40 -7.39 -0.02
N GLY A 318 -8.56 -6.36 -0.17
CA GLY A 318 -7.42 -6.08 0.69
C GLY A 318 -7.81 -5.38 2.01
N GLU A 319 -9.01 -4.80 2.09
CA GLU A 319 -9.47 -4.02 3.25
C GLU A 319 -9.93 -4.88 4.46
N PHE A 320 -10.22 -6.17 4.28
CA PHE A 320 -10.84 -7.01 5.33
C PHE A 320 -10.12 -8.36 5.50
N ASP A 321 -9.03 -8.33 6.28
CA ASP A 321 -8.48 -9.54 6.89
C ASP A 321 -8.89 -9.57 8.37
N PRO A 322 -9.51 -10.67 8.88
CA PRO A 322 -9.83 -10.82 10.30
C PRO A 322 -8.60 -10.73 11.22
N GLU A 323 -7.40 -11.05 10.74
CA GLU A 323 -6.16 -10.85 11.50
C GLU A 323 -5.80 -9.36 11.62
N SER A 324 -6.21 -8.51 10.68
CA SER A 324 -5.96 -7.06 10.76
C SER A 324 -6.63 -6.42 11.97
N ALA A 325 -7.75 -6.97 12.47
CA ALA A 325 -8.43 -6.48 13.68
C ALA A 325 -7.58 -6.63 14.97
N ARG A 326 -6.60 -7.51 14.98
CA ARG A 326 -5.63 -7.66 16.09
C ARG A 326 -4.44 -6.71 15.93
N LEU A 327 -4.15 -6.32 14.71
CA LEU A 327 -3.00 -5.48 14.35
C LEU A 327 -3.35 -3.99 14.30
N PHE A 328 -4.64 -3.66 14.26
CA PHE A 328 -5.11 -2.29 14.07
C PHE A 328 -6.31 -2.00 14.98
N SER A 329 -6.27 -0.87 15.68
CA SER A 329 -7.37 -0.33 16.49
C SER A 329 -8.09 0.79 15.75
N PRO A 330 -9.29 0.56 15.18
CA PRO A 330 -10.10 1.63 14.61
C PRO A 330 -10.49 2.70 15.64
N ALA A 331 -10.66 2.29 16.90
CA ALA A 331 -10.98 3.20 18.00
C ALA A 331 -9.84 4.18 18.26
N LEU A 332 -8.59 3.70 18.32
CA LEU A 332 -7.42 4.57 18.46
C LEU A 332 -7.24 5.47 17.24
N PHE A 333 -7.46 4.92 16.03
CA PHE A 333 -7.40 5.74 14.81
C PHE A 333 -8.29 6.97 14.92
N VAL A 334 -9.56 6.79 15.26
CA VAL A 334 -10.50 7.91 15.41
C VAL A 334 -10.11 8.82 16.56
N ALA A 335 -9.80 8.27 17.75
CA ALA A 335 -9.43 9.05 18.92
C ALA A 335 -8.22 9.96 18.62
N THR A 336 -7.09 9.40 18.15
CA THR A 336 -5.89 10.18 17.89
C THR A 336 -6.09 11.19 16.76
N THR A 337 -6.74 10.76 15.65
CA THR A 337 -6.98 11.65 14.49
C THR A 337 -7.85 12.85 14.88
N CYS A 338 -8.84 12.65 15.74
CA CYS A 338 -9.81 13.69 16.08
C CYS A 338 -9.43 14.55 17.28
N GLU A 339 -8.60 14.04 18.20
CA GLU A 339 -8.16 14.81 19.38
C GLU A 339 -6.99 15.75 19.03
N ASP A 340 -6.09 15.37 18.10
CA ASP A 340 -4.90 16.16 17.76
C ASP A 340 -4.67 16.39 16.24
N GLY A 341 -5.65 16.08 15.42
CA GLY A 341 -5.64 16.40 13.99
C GLY A 341 -6.15 17.80 13.68
N PRO A 342 -5.81 18.35 12.49
CA PRO A 342 -6.34 19.62 12.06
C PRO A 342 -7.84 19.51 11.75
N VAL A 343 -8.62 20.44 12.27
CA VAL A 343 -10.07 20.52 12.03
C VAL A 343 -10.45 21.86 11.44
N PRO A 344 -11.48 21.93 10.56
CA PRO A 344 -11.89 23.18 9.91
C PRO A 344 -12.94 23.98 10.68
N TRP A 345 -13.14 23.68 11.95
CA TRP A 345 -13.97 24.44 12.88
C TRP A 345 -13.14 25.01 14.02
N ARG A 346 -13.72 25.94 14.78
CA ARG A 346 -13.06 26.52 15.94
C ARG A 346 -13.00 25.48 17.07
N PRO A 347 -11.90 25.39 17.83
CA PRO A 347 -11.77 24.43 18.93
C PRO A 347 -12.90 24.50 19.97
N GLU A 348 -13.38 25.70 20.25
CA GLU A 348 -14.45 26.01 21.21
C GLU A 348 -15.86 25.77 20.64
N SER A 349 -16.02 25.37 19.37
CA SER A 349 -17.32 25.23 18.75
C SER A 349 -18.17 24.17 19.43
N ALA A 350 -19.44 24.46 19.62
CA ALA A 350 -20.42 23.48 20.07
C ALA A 350 -20.44 22.30 19.07
N PHE A 351 -20.61 21.09 19.60
CA PHE A 351 -20.55 19.87 18.79
C PHE A 351 -21.49 19.89 17.59
N GLY A 352 -22.73 20.37 17.76
CA GLY A 352 -23.73 20.48 16.71
C GLY A 352 -23.37 21.46 15.58
N ASP A 353 -22.49 22.43 15.85
CA ASP A 353 -22.13 23.47 14.87
C ASP A 353 -20.94 23.10 13.98
N ARG A 354 -20.16 22.09 14.37
CA ARG A 354 -18.89 21.69 13.72
C ARG A 354 -19.06 21.38 12.24
N TRP A 355 -20.07 20.61 11.92
CA TRP A 355 -20.35 20.26 10.53
C TRP A 355 -20.71 21.48 9.67
N GLY A 356 -21.53 22.40 10.20
CA GLY A 356 -21.87 23.66 9.55
C GLY A 356 -20.64 24.52 9.27
N GLN A 357 -19.72 24.64 10.24
CA GLN A 357 -18.46 25.37 10.10
C GLN A 357 -17.52 24.71 9.08
N ALA A 358 -17.43 23.37 9.09
CA ALA A 358 -16.65 22.64 8.10
C ALA A 358 -17.16 22.89 6.67
N LEU A 359 -18.49 22.89 6.49
CA LEU A 359 -19.10 23.22 5.18
C LEU A 359 -18.80 24.66 4.77
N ALA A 360 -18.93 25.62 5.70
CA ALA A 360 -18.63 27.03 5.42
C ALA A 360 -17.16 27.23 5.06
N SER A 361 -16.23 26.60 5.80
CA SER A 361 -14.79 26.62 5.52
C SER A 361 -14.48 26.06 4.12
N ALA A 362 -15.06 24.91 3.77
CA ALA A 362 -14.87 24.32 2.44
C ALA A 362 -15.44 25.22 1.33
N ASN A 363 -16.60 25.87 1.56
CA ASN A 363 -17.23 26.75 0.58
C ASN A 363 -16.42 28.03 0.32
N GLY A 364 -15.63 28.48 1.29
CA GLY A 364 -14.68 29.59 1.14
C GLY A 364 -13.47 29.28 0.26
N LEU A 365 -13.20 28.00 -0.03
CA LEU A 365 -12.10 27.59 -0.91
C LEU A 365 -12.53 27.61 -2.39
N PRO A 366 -11.64 27.96 -3.34
CA PRO A 366 -11.96 27.86 -4.76
C PRO A 366 -12.15 26.40 -5.19
N GLU A 367 -13.02 26.15 -6.17
CA GLU A 367 -13.28 24.79 -6.67
C GLU A 367 -12.00 24.14 -7.22
N SER A 368 -11.08 24.92 -7.77
CA SER A 368 -9.79 24.46 -8.28
C SER A 368 -8.88 23.84 -7.21
N ALA A 369 -9.11 24.17 -5.92
CA ALA A 369 -8.36 23.58 -4.79
C ALA A 369 -8.65 22.08 -4.60
N PHE A 370 -9.67 21.55 -5.27
CA PHE A 370 -10.08 20.16 -5.19
C PHE A 370 -9.81 19.37 -6.48
N PHE A 371 -9.21 20.01 -7.49
CA PHE A 371 -8.89 19.37 -8.77
C PHE A 371 -7.91 18.18 -8.59
N PRO A 372 -8.10 17.05 -9.32
CA PRO A 372 -9.03 16.77 -10.42
C PRO A 372 -10.41 16.24 -9.98
N PHE A 373 -10.71 16.24 -8.70
CA PHE A 373 -12.02 15.98 -8.12
C PHE A 373 -12.81 17.27 -7.95
N ASP A 374 -13.69 17.32 -6.96
CA ASP A 374 -14.54 18.47 -6.65
C ASP A 374 -14.64 18.70 -5.13
N ARG A 375 -15.13 19.88 -4.75
CA ARG A 375 -15.34 20.27 -3.34
C ARG A 375 -16.22 19.28 -2.60
N ALA A 376 -17.22 18.70 -3.24
CA ALA A 376 -18.09 17.72 -2.61
C ALA A 376 -17.34 16.42 -2.26
N THR A 377 -16.31 16.06 -3.02
CA THR A 377 -15.43 14.93 -2.69
C THR A 377 -14.52 15.28 -1.51
N GLY A 378 -13.90 16.46 -1.50
CA GLY A 378 -13.08 16.93 -0.37
C GLY A 378 -13.87 17.02 0.94
N ARG A 379 -15.10 17.57 0.90
CA ARG A 379 -16.01 17.60 2.06
C ARG A 379 -16.45 16.22 2.55
N ALA A 380 -16.39 15.21 1.70
CA ALA A 380 -16.73 13.84 2.04
C ALA A 380 -15.50 13.03 2.50
N SER A 381 -14.36 13.70 2.81
CA SER A 381 -13.19 13.02 3.35
C SER A 381 -13.55 12.26 4.63
N ASP A 382 -12.92 11.11 4.83
CA ASP A 382 -13.26 10.22 5.93
C ASP A 382 -12.93 10.88 7.27
N ASP A 383 -11.73 11.42 7.42
CA ASP A 383 -11.26 12.03 8.68
C ASP A 383 -12.15 13.19 9.11
N LEU A 384 -12.53 14.06 8.15
CA LEU A 384 -13.43 15.17 8.45
C LEU A 384 -14.78 14.69 9.00
N ARG A 385 -15.35 13.65 8.36
CA ARG A 385 -16.65 13.11 8.78
C ARG A 385 -16.57 12.35 10.09
N LEU A 386 -15.50 11.57 10.30
CA LEU A 386 -15.27 10.88 11.56
C LEU A 386 -15.15 11.91 12.71
N CYS A 387 -14.35 12.94 12.54
CA CYS A 387 -14.10 13.92 13.60
C CYS A 387 -15.27 14.89 13.85
N ALA A 388 -16.10 15.16 12.83
CA ALA A 388 -17.34 15.91 13.04
C ALA A 388 -18.36 15.16 13.93
N HIS A 389 -18.26 13.82 13.98
CA HIS A 389 -19.10 12.94 14.82
C HIS A 389 -18.37 12.44 16.09
N TRP A 390 -17.17 12.96 16.38
CA TRP A 390 -16.43 12.65 17.61
C TRP A 390 -16.67 13.74 18.66
N PRO A 391 -17.45 13.50 19.72
CA PRO A 391 -17.73 14.49 20.74
C PRO A 391 -16.45 14.92 21.45
N PRO A 392 -16.26 16.19 21.81
CA PRO A 392 -15.06 16.65 22.49
C PRO A 392 -14.97 16.08 23.91
N THR A 393 -13.74 15.84 24.40
CA THR A 393 -13.47 15.48 25.81
C THR A 393 -13.13 16.68 26.65
N GLY A 394 -12.87 17.82 26.04
CA GLY A 394 -12.46 19.08 26.62
C GLY A 394 -12.03 20.06 25.52
N PRO A 395 -11.35 21.15 25.86
CA PRO A 395 -10.72 22.03 24.87
C PRO A 395 -9.74 21.22 24.03
N GLN A 396 -9.80 21.38 22.72
CA GLN A 396 -8.87 20.68 21.80
C GLN A 396 -7.44 21.08 22.13
N ARG A 397 -6.58 20.10 22.34
CA ARG A 397 -5.16 20.37 22.60
C ARG A 397 -4.50 20.87 21.32
N PRO A 398 -3.66 21.92 21.38
CA PRO A 398 -2.92 22.35 20.21
C PRO A 398 -1.97 21.21 19.76
N PRO A 399 -1.78 21.04 18.47
CA PRO A 399 -0.80 20.08 17.96
C PRO A 399 0.60 20.44 18.47
N VAL A 400 1.48 19.44 18.57
CA VAL A 400 2.89 19.68 18.93
C VAL A 400 3.49 20.65 17.92
N ALA A 401 3.93 21.82 18.41
CA ALA A 401 4.56 22.85 17.60
C ALA A 401 6.03 22.99 17.99
N GLY A 402 6.89 23.25 17.04
CA GLY A 402 8.32 23.47 17.23
C GLY A 402 9.16 22.95 16.08
N THR A 403 10.46 23.23 16.15
CA THR A 403 11.43 22.78 15.15
C THR A 403 12.14 21.53 15.66
N PRO A 404 12.23 20.46 14.90
CA PRO A 404 13.02 19.28 15.26
C PRO A 404 14.51 19.64 15.45
N PRO A 405 15.24 18.89 16.29
CA PRO A 405 16.65 19.18 16.56
C PRO A 405 17.53 19.00 15.34
N ARG A 406 18.70 19.66 15.36
CA ARG A 406 19.73 19.47 14.33
C ARG A 406 20.45 18.13 14.56
N VAL A 407 19.92 17.08 13.98
CA VAL A 407 20.48 15.73 14.01
C VAL A 407 20.51 15.14 12.59
N PRO A 408 21.34 14.13 12.31
CA PRO A 408 21.25 13.43 11.02
C PRO A 408 19.84 12.93 10.77
N ALA A 409 19.27 13.29 9.61
CA ALA A 409 17.90 12.91 9.24
C ALA A 409 17.85 12.43 7.78
N LEU A 410 17.22 11.28 7.57
CA LEU A 410 16.90 10.74 6.25
C LEU A 410 15.38 10.67 6.11
N VAL A 411 14.86 11.38 5.12
CA VAL A 411 13.43 11.47 4.81
C VAL A 411 13.18 10.74 3.50
N LEU A 412 12.42 9.67 3.55
CA LEU A 412 12.04 8.84 2.41
C LEU A 412 10.58 9.09 2.04
N SER A 413 10.27 9.06 0.76
CA SER A 413 8.89 9.11 0.28
C SER A 413 8.78 8.46 -1.08
N GLY A 414 7.65 7.82 -1.36
CA GLY A 414 7.36 7.30 -2.69
C GLY A 414 6.84 8.39 -3.63
N GLU A 415 7.31 8.41 -4.89
CA GLU A 415 6.78 9.31 -5.92
C GLU A 415 5.27 9.11 -6.14
N ALA A 416 4.78 7.89 -5.95
CA ALA A 416 3.39 7.54 -6.14
C ALA A 416 2.58 7.46 -4.83
N ASP A 417 3.14 7.91 -3.72
CA ASP A 417 2.44 8.01 -2.43
C ASP A 417 1.36 9.09 -2.50
N LEU A 418 0.12 8.69 -2.21
CA LEU A 418 -1.04 9.57 -2.09
C LEU A 418 -1.56 9.66 -0.66
N ARG A 419 -1.22 8.72 0.26
CA ARG A 419 -1.59 8.83 1.68
C ARG A 419 -0.82 9.94 2.38
N THR A 420 0.49 9.97 2.10
CA THR A 420 1.43 10.99 2.59
C THR A 420 2.23 11.50 1.40
N PRO A 421 1.68 12.45 0.62
CA PRO A 421 2.30 12.91 -0.60
C PRO A 421 3.73 13.41 -0.41
N ALA A 422 4.59 13.14 -1.40
CA ALA A 422 6.01 13.49 -1.35
C ALA A 422 6.27 14.99 -1.11
N GLU A 423 5.33 15.85 -1.45
CA GLU A 423 5.37 17.29 -1.18
C GLU A 423 5.47 17.57 0.32
N GLY A 424 4.69 16.87 1.16
CA GLY A 424 4.76 16.96 2.62
C GLY A 424 6.12 16.49 3.16
N ALA A 425 6.63 15.35 2.67
CA ALA A 425 7.94 14.84 3.06
C ALA A 425 9.08 15.83 2.74
N VAL A 426 9.05 16.44 1.55
CA VAL A 426 10.02 17.47 1.16
C VAL A 426 9.89 18.73 2.03
N ALA A 427 8.67 19.14 2.37
CA ALA A 427 8.44 20.28 3.25
C ALA A 427 9.00 20.02 4.66
N VAL A 428 8.74 18.84 5.24
CA VAL A 428 9.29 18.44 6.55
C VAL A 428 10.82 18.37 6.51
N ALA A 429 11.42 17.81 5.45
CA ALA A 429 12.87 17.74 5.34
C ALA A 429 13.53 19.14 5.35
N ARG A 430 12.88 20.15 4.77
CA ARG A 430 13.36 21.54 4.82
C ARG A 430 13.35 22.16 6.21
N GLN A 431 12.48 21.67 7.10
CA GLN A 431 12.38 22.13 8.49
C GLN A 431 13.44 21.49 9.40
N ILE A 432 14.07 20.37 8.98
CA ILE A 432 15.09 19.68 9.77
C ILE A 432 16.47 20.06 9.25
N PRO A 433 17.29 20.83 9.99
CA PRO A 433 18.59 21.27 9.53
C PRO A 433 19.52 20.07 9.19
N GLY A 434 19.97 20.00 7.93
CA GLY A 434 20.85 18.93 7.45
C GLY A 434 20.15 17.63 7.05
N ALA A 435 18.82 17.61 6.99
CA ALA A 435 18.09 16.45 6.49
C ALA A 435 18.35 16.19 5.00
N THR A 436 18.39 14.91 4.63
CA THR A 436 18.42 14.45 3.24
C THR A 436 17.06 13.89 2.86
N ALA A 437 16.41 14.48 1.85
CA ALA A 437 15.17 13.94 1.29
C ALA A 437 15.45 13.09 0.05
N LEU A 438 14.81 11.92 -0.04
CA LEU A 438 14.87 11.01 -1.17
C LEU A 438 13.46 10.60 -1.60
N VAL A 439 13.04 11.05 -2.78
CA VAL A 439 11.79 10.61 -3.40
C VAL A 439 12.09 9.45 -4.34
N LEU A 440 11.44 8.30 -4.11
CA LEU A 440 11.69 7.02 -4.78
C LEU A 440 10.75 6.87 -5.98
N PRO A 441 11.29 6.81 -7.22
CA PRO A 441 10.49 6.75 -8.43
C PRO A 441 9.60 5.51 -8.48
N GLY A 442 8.32 5.70 -8.84
CA GLY A 442 7.35 4.62 -9.02
C GLY A 442 6.95 3.88 -7.74
N THR A 443 7.50 4.25 -6.59
CA THR A 443 7.21 3.67 -5.27
C THR A 443 6.00 4.38 -4.65
N GLY A 444 5.16 3.62 -3.95
CA GLY A 444 4.01 4.16 -3.21
C GLY A 444 4.30 4.39 -1.73
N HIS A 445 3.29 4.18 -0.89
CA HIS A 445 3.36 4.35 0.57
C HIS A 445 4.22 3.28 1.24
N ALA A 446 4.80 3.58 2.42
CA ALA A 446 5.81 2.77 3.08
C ALA A 446 6.98 2.44 2.13
N ALA A 447 7.72 3.50 1.80
CA ALA A 447 8.67 3.49 0.69
C ALA A 447 9.82 2.49 0.87
N LEU A 448 10.28 2.23 2.10
CA LEU A 448 11.29 1.20 2.39
C LEU A 448 10.80 -0.20 2.04
N LEU A 449 9.57 -0.53 2.42
CA LEU A 449 8.96 -1.83 2.15
C LEU A 449 8.65 -2.03 0.66
N ASN A 450 8.21 -0.96 -0.01
CA ASN A 450 7.65 -1.02 -1.37
C ASN A 450 8.65 -0.64 -2.48
N ASP A 451 9.89 -0.24 -2.14
CA ASP A 451 10.94 0.07 -3.14
C ASP A 451 11.61 -1.19 -3.68
N LEU A 452 11.11 -1.69 -4.79
CA LEU A 452 11.67 -2.84 -5.52
C LEU A 452 13.02 -2.53 -6.21
N SER A 453 13.49 -1.27 -6.18
CA SER A 453 14.79 -0.87 -6.77
C SER A 453 15.95 -1.05 -5.80
N PHE A 454 15.69 -1.35 -4.54
CA PHE A 454 16.66 -1.36 -3.44
C PHE A 454 17.40 -0.02 -3.24
N CYS A 455 16.87 1.08 -3.77
CA CYS A 455 17.45 2.41 -3.62
C CYS A 455 17.32 2.89 -2.18
N ALA A 456 16.12 2.68 -1.58
CA ALA A 456 15.85 3.03 -0.19
C ALA A 456 16.77 2.27 0.78
N VAL A 457 16.89 0.96 0.62
CA VAL A 457 17.78 0.13 1.48
C VAL A 457 19.24 0.59 1.38
N ARG A 458 19.72 0.93 0.18
CA ARG A 458 21.07 1.49 0.01
C ARG A 458 21.22 2.87 0.65
N ALA A 459 20.18 3.69 0.61
CA ALA A 459 20.18 5.00 1.27
C ALA A 459 20.28 4.83 2.80
N VAL A 460 19.51 3.90 3.36
CA VAL A 460 19.55 3.55 4.80
C VAL A 460 20.93 2.99 5.20
N ASP A 461 21.53 2.08 4.40
CA ASP A 461 22.88 1.58 4.68
C ASP A 461 23.91 2.72 4.73
N ARG A 462 23.88 3.64 3.76
CA ARG A 462 24.79 4.80 3.75
C ARG A 462 24.54 5.74 4.93
N PHE A 463 23.27 5.98 5.26
CA PHE A 463 22.86 6.84 6.38
C PHE A 463 23.39 6.33 7.72
N PHE A 464 23.25 5.02 8.00
CA PHE A 464 23.72 4.43 9.26
C PHE A 464 25.24 4.22 9.31
N ARG A 465 25.93 4.33 8.17
CA ARG A 465 27.40 4.31 8.07
C ARG A 465 28.03 5.69 7.99
N ASP A 466 27.26 6.76 8.23
CA ASP A 466 27.69 8.16 8.11
C ASP A 466 28.31 8.50 6.74
N ARG A 467 27.78 7.91 5.67
CA ARG A 467 28.19 8.15 4.28
C ARG A 467 27.18 9.05 3.58
N PRO A 468 27.63 9.92 2.66
CA PRO A 468 26.72 10.75 1.88
C PRO A 468 25.64 9.92 1.17
N VAL A 469 24.36 10.25 1.39
CA VAL A 469 23.23 9.60 0.73
C VAL A 469 23.01 10.23 -0.65
N SER A 470 22.93 9.40 -1.69
CA SER A 470 22.58 9.89 -3.03
C SER A 470 21.08 10.21 -3.09
N THR A 471 20.74 11.40 -3.57
CA THR A 471 19.35 11.79 -3.84
C THR A 471 18.82 11.24 -5.17
N ARG A 472 19.63 10.49 -5.90
CA ARG A 472 19.26 9.84 -7.17
C ARG A 472 19.38 8.33 -7.04
N CYS A 473 18.32 7.62 -7.41
CA CYS A 473 18.33 6.15 -7.44
C CYS A 473 19.14 5.65 -8.65
N PRO A 474 20.19 4.83 -8.44
CA PRO A 474 20.94 4.26 -9.55
C PRO A 474 20.09 3.28 -10.34
N ARG A 475 20.36 3.19 -11.65
CA ARG A 475 19.64 2.29 -12.57
C ARG A 475 20.08 0.82 -12.48
N SER A 476 20.85 0.43 -11.48
CA SER A 476 21.40 -0.92 -11.32
C SER A 476 20.41 -1.89 -10.67
N GLY A 477 20.33 -3.10 -11.16
CA GLY A 477 19.42 -4.16 -10.70
C GLY A 477 18.37 -4.55 -11.75
N GLN A 478 18.78 -4.63 -13.04
CA GLN A 478 17.87 -4.62 -14.18
C GLN A 478 16.89 -5.79 -14.27
N VAL A 479 17.29 -7.02 -13.98
CA VAL A 479 16.45 -8.18 -14.38
C VAL A 479 15.23 -8.38 -13.47
N LEU A 480 15.40 -8.33 -12.14
CA LEU A 480 14.27 -8.43 -11.21
C LEU A 480 13.37 -7.18 -11.32
N ARG A 481 14.01 -6.00 -11.49
CA ARG A 481 13.31 -4.74 -11.73
C ARG A 481 12.52 -4.74 -13.03
N GLU A 482 13.04 -5.32 -14.12
CA GLU A 482 12.34 -5.42 -15.40
C GLU A 482 11.17 -6.40 -15.32
N LEU A 483 11.32 -7.52 -14.60
CA LEU A 483 10.26 -8.50 -14.37
C LEU A 483 9.12 -7.91 -13.52
N LEU A 484 9.45 -7.25 -12.42
CA LEU A 484 8.49 -6.61 -11.52
C LEU A 484 7.91 -5.34 -12.14
N SER A 485 8.72 -4.56 -12.89
CA SER A 485 8.24 -3.38 -13.64
C SER A 485 7.20 -3.75 -14.69
N PHE A 486 7.28 -4.94 -15.29
CA PHE A 486 6.26 -5.40 -16.24
C PHE A 486 4.88 -5.50 -15.60
N ALA A 487 4.80 -6.01 -14.36
CA ALA A 487 3.55 -6.13 -13.60
C ALA A 487 2.92 -4.76 -13.26
N PHE A 488 3.73 -3.72 -13.16
CA PHE A 488 3.29 -2.39 -12.72
C PHE A 488 3.25 -1.34 -13.83
N LEU A 489 3.47 -1.75 -15.09
CA LEU A 489 3.23 -0.89 -16.24
C LEU A 489 1.74 -0.74 -16.52
N PRO A 490 1.28 0.42 -17.01
CA PRO A 490 -0.09 0.61 -17.43
C PRO A 490 -0.57 -0.47 -18.39
N THR A 491 -1.70 -1.10 -18.06
CA THR A 491 -2.30 -2.17 -18.85
C THR A 491 -3.06 -1.59 -20.04
N PRO A 492 -3.16 -2.29 -21.18
CA PRO A 492 -3.96 -1.82 -22.31
C PRO A 492 -5.46 -1.79 -21.95
N ILE A 493 -6.22 -0.96 -22.66
CA ILE A 493 -7.68 -0.90 -22.53
C ILE A 493 -8.25 -2.26 -22.94
N PRO A 494 -9.05 -2.93 -22.06
CA PRO A 494 -9.69 -4.18 -22.42
C PRO A 494 -10.65 -4.01 -23.60
N PRO A 495 -10.67 -4.92 -24.58
CA PRO A 495 -11.54 -4.79 -25.75
C PRO A 495 -13.01 -4.97 -25.38
N THR A 496 -13.88 -4.20 -26.04
CA THR A 496 -15.33 -4.22 -25.84
C THR A 496 -16.02 -5.28 -26.70
N SER A 497 -15.37 -5.77 -27.76
CA SER A 497 -15.84 -6.85 -28.62
C SER A 497 -14.67 -7.51 -29.36
N LEU A 498 -14.93 -8.69 -29.96
CA LEU A 498 -13.97 -9.31 -30.85
C LEU A 498 -13.71 -8.49 -32.12
N ALA A 499 -14.71 -7.74 -32.60
CA ALA A 499 -14.64 -7.00 -33.84
C ALA A 499 -13.59 -5.88 -33.83
N VAL A 500 -13.34 -5.26 -32.66
CA VAL A 500 -12.37 -4.15 -32.52
C VAL A 500 -10.91 -4.65 -32.46
N LEU A 501 -10.67 -5.95 -32.37
CA LEU A 501 -9.33 -6.50 -32.29
C LEU A 501 -8.69 -6.62 -33.67
N PRO A 502 -7.37 -6.34 -33.80
CA PRO A 502 -6.62 -6.68 -35.01
C PRO A 502 -6.48 -8.20 -35.13
N SER A 503 -6.26 -8.69 -36.34
CA SER A 503 -5.89 -10.07 -36.56
C SER A 503 -4.42 -10.33 -36.23
N SER A 504 -4.11 -11.49 -35.62
CA SER A 504 -2.76 -11.91 -35.28
C SER A 504 -2.48 -13.30 -35.82
N GLY A 505 -1.19 -13.59 -36.07
CA GLY A 505 -0.74 -14.83 -36.67
C GLY A 505 -0.89 -14.85 -38.19
N ASP A 506 -0.92 -16.04 -38.74
CA ASP A 506 -1.03 -16.34 -40.18
C ASP A 506 -2.47 -16.26 -40.69
N SER A 507 -3.43 -15.90 -39.84
CA SER A 507 -4.85 -15.92 -40.18
C SER A 507 -5.45 -14.52 -40.14
N ALA A 508 -6.35 -14.25 -41.08
CA ALA A 508 -7.12 -13.01 -41.17
C ALA A 508 -8.55 -13.16 -40.60
N GLY A 509 -9.26 -12.03 -40.49
CA GLY A 509 -10.67 -11.98 -40.14
C GLY A 509 -10.97 -12.52 -38.73
N ARG A 510 -12.07 -13.25 -38.60
CA ARG A 510 -12.55 -13.73 -37.28
C ARG A 510 -11.53 -14.68 -36.60
N ARG A 511 -10.82 -15.50 -37.34
CA ARG A 511 -9.79 -16.41 -36.78
C ARG A 511 -8.62 -15.64 -36.20
N GLY A 512 -8.04 -14.73 -36.97
CA GLY A 512 -6.92 -13.91 -36.51
C GLY A 512 -7.30 -13.02 -35.30
N ARG A 513 -8.52 -12.47 -35.28
CA ARG A 513 -9.04 -11.73 -34.11
C ARG A 513 -9.25 -12.64 -32.89
N THR A 514 -9.70 -13.88 -33.10
CA THR A 514 -9.81 -14.88 -32.01
C THR A 514 -8.44 -15.21 -31.42
N MET A 515 -7.39 -15.33 -32.27
CA MET A 515 -6.01 -15.50 -31.81
C MET A 515 -5.58 -14.30 -30.93
N THR A 516 -5.86 -13.07 -31.33
CA THR A 516 -5.57 -11.86 -30.53
C THR A 516 -6.34 -11.87 -29.20
N ALA A 517 -7.61 -12.28 -29.19
CA ALA A 517 -8.41 -12.41 -27.97
C ALA A 517 -7.86 -13.47 -27.02
N PHE A 518 -7.41 -14.59 -27.55
CA PHE A 518 -6.72 -15.62 -26.76
C PHE A 518 -5.45 -15.10 -26.11
N VAL A 519 -4.58 -14.42 -26.86
CA VAL A 519 -3.36 -13.78 -26.35
C VAL A 519 -3.69 -12.77 -25.25
N GLY A 520 -4.71 -11.93 -25.45
CA GLY A 520 -5.16 -10.97 -24.45
C GLY A 520 -5.65 -11.64 -23.16
N SER A 521 -6.39 -12.74 -23.28
CA SER A 521 -6.86 -13.53 -22.13
C SER A 521 -5.70 -14.15 -21.33
N LEU A 522 -4.67 -14.63 -22.02
CA LEU A 522 -3.46 -15.14 -21.35
C LEU A 522 -2.70 -14.04 -20.62
N VAL A 523 -2.46 -12.90 -21.26
CA VAL A 523 -1.76 -11.77 -20.63
C VAL A 523 -2.52 -11.28 -19.39
N ASP A 524 -3.84 -11.08 -19.51
CA ASP A 524 -4.67 -10.67 -18.37
C ASP A 524 -4.60 -11.72 -17.24
N SER A 525 -4.70 -13.01 -17.56
CA SER A 525 -4.66 -14.06 -16.54
C SER A 525 -3.32 -14.13 -15.80
N VAL A 526 -2.20 -13.98 -16.53
CA VAL A 526 -0.85 -13.95 -15.92
C VAL A 526 -0.69 -12.73 -15.01
N LEU A 527 -1.14 -11.54 -15.45
CA LEU A 527 -1.10 -10.34 -14.65
C LEU A 527 -1.94 -10.47 -13.38
N GLN A 528 -3.17 -11.00 -13.49
CA GLN A 528 -4.05 -11.18 -12.32
C GLN A 528 -3.47 -12.18 -11.30
N GLN A 529 -2.82 -13.25 -11.77
CA GLN A 529 -2.12 -14.20 -10.88
C GLN A 529 -0.90 -13.56 -10.22
N LEU A 530 -0.13 -12.78 -10.97
CA LEU A 530 1.04 -12.08 -10.44
C LEU A 530 0.63 -11.03 -9.40
N TYR A 531 -0.44 -10.29 -9.66
CA TYR A 531 -1.00 -9.33 -8.70
C TYR A 531 -1.45 -10.04 -7.41
N ALA A 532 -2.19 -11.13 -7.54
CA ALA A 532 -2.63 -11.91 -6.38
C ALA A 532 -1.46 -12.47 -5.55
N ALA A 533 -0.38 -12.89 -6.22
CA ALA A 533 0.83 -13.38 -5.55
C ALA A 533 1.61 -12.27 -4.84
N LEU A 534 1.71 -11.08 -5.44
CA LEU A 534 2.47 -9.95 -4.88
C LEU A 534 1.73 -9.27 -3.72
N THR A 535 0.40 -9.24 -3.76
CA THR A 535 -0.42 -8.58 -2.73
C THR A 535 -0.94 -9.52 -1.66
N GLY A 536 -0.71 -10.83 -1.78
CA GLY A 536 -1.29 -11.84 -0.89
C GLY A 536 -2.81 -12.00 -1.01
N SER A 537 -3.48 -11.17 -1.81
CA SER A 537 -4.95 -11.09 -1.92
C SER A 537 -5.61 -12.32 -2.56
N GLY A 538 -4.82 -13.24 -3.10
CA GLY A 538 -5.29 -14.41 -3.88
C GLY A 538 -4.94 -15.76 -3.29
N SER A 539 -4.28 -15.85 -2.14
CA SER A 539 -3.86 -17.13 -1.56
C SER A 539 -5.07 -18.01 -1.26
N GLY A 540 -5.19 -19.14 -1.97
CA GLY A 540 -6.26 -20.10 -1.77
C GLY A 540 -7.63 -19.74 -2.38
N ARG A 541 -7.74 -18.66 -3.17
CA ARG A 541 -9.01 -18.24 -3.80
C ARG A 541 -8.92 -18.23 -5.32
N ALA A 542 -10.04 -18.58 -5.98
CA ALA A 542 -10.16 -18.42 -7.42
C ALA A 542 -10.21 -16.93 -7.82
N ILE A 543 -9.55 -16.56 -8.92
CA ILE A 543 -9.53 -15.19 -9.44
C ILE A 543 -10.56 -15.06 -10.56
N PRO A 544 -11.57 -14.19 -10.45
CA PRO A 544 -12.59 -14.05 -11.49
C PRO A 544 -12.04 -13.39 -12.75
N GLY A 545 -12.53 -13.83 -13.91
CA GLY A 545 -12.28 -13.18 -15.19
C GLY A 545 -13.02 -11.84 -15.31
N LEU A 546 -12.56 -11.02 -16.26
CA LEU A 546 -13.14 -9.69 -16.47
C LEU A 546 -14.61 -9.73 -16.90
N ARG A 547 -14.95 -10.65 -17.80
CA ARG A 547 -16.28 -10.80 -18.42
C ARG A 547 -17.00 -12.11 -18.01
N GLY A 548 -16.28 -13.06 -17.43
CA GLY A 548 -16.81 -14.36 -17.02
C GLY A 548 -15.72 -15.36 -16.72
N GLY A 549 -16.10 -16.50 -16.14
CA GLY A 549 -15.18 -17.55 -15.75
C GLY A 549 -14.21 -17.13 -14.64
N ARG A 550 -13.13 -17.91 -14.50
CA ARG A 550 -12.17 -17.69 -13.41
C ARG A 550 -10.81 -18.33 -13.71
N ILE A 551 -9.80 -17.92 -12.98
CA ILE A 551 -8.57 -18.67 -12.79
C ILE A 551 -8.77 -19.51 -11.51
N ARG A 552 -8.55 -20.79 -11.59
CA ARG A 552 -8.68 -21.72 -10.46
C ARG A 552 -7.51 -21.56 -9.50
N THR A 553 -7.62 -22.13 -8.32
CA THR A 553 -6.55 -22.11 -7.29
C THR A 553 -5.26 -22.81 -7.73
N ASP A 554 -5.35 -23.73 -8.70
CA ASP A 554 -4.21 -24.40 -9.35
C ASP A 554 -3.65 -23.60 -10.55
N GLY A 555 -4.11 -22.37 -10.75
CA GLY A 555 -3.67 -21.47 -11.83
C GLY A 555 -4.31 -21.71 -13.19
N ARG A 556 -5.16 -22.75 -13.34
CA ARG A 556 -5.78 -23.10 -14.63
C ARG A 556 -6.98 -22.20 -14.95
N LEU A 557 -7.14 -21.91 -16.25
CA LEU A 557 -8.26 -21.12 -16.75
C LEU A 557 -9.52 -21.99 -16.88
N ASP A 558 -10.61 -21.54 -16.24
CA ASP A 558 -11.93 -22.19 -16.29
C ASP A 558 -12.94 -21.23 -16.90
N HIS A 559 -13.31 -21.47 -18.18
CA HIS A 559 -14.20 -20.61 -18.97
C HIS A 559 -13.85 -19.12 -18.91
N TYR A 560 -12.55 -18.81 -18.81
CA TYR A 560 -12.05 -17.47 -18.60
C TYR A 560 -12.40 -16.54 -19.77
N SER A 561 -13.05 -15.44 -19.50
CA SER A 561 -13.46 -14.47 -20.50
C SER A 561 -12.88 -13.08 -20.20
N TYR A 562 -12.00 -12.63 -21.09
CA TYR A 562 -11.45 -11.26 -21.13
C TYR A 562 -12.11 -10.42 -22.21
N VAL A 563 -12.41 -11.02 -23.35
CA VAL A 563 -13.12 -10.41 -24.49
C VAL A 563 -14.56 -10.91 -24.52
N PRO A 564 -15.57 -10.04 -24.68
CA PRO A 564 -16.96 -10.49 -24.77
C PRO A 564 -17.18 -11.55 -25.87
N GLY A 565 -17.88 -12.61 -25.51
CA GLY A 565 -18.21 -13.70 -26.42
C GLY A 565 -17.04 -14.61 -26.82
N VAL A 566 -15.90 -14.53 -26.09
CA VAL A 566 -14.76 -15.43 -26.24
C VAL A 566 -14.44 -16.03 -24.86
N THR A 567 -14.37 -17.35 -24.77
CA THR A 567 -13.99 -18.09 -23.57
C THR A 567 -12.76 -18.94 -23.81
N VAL A 568 -11.88 -19.00 -22.84
CA VAL A 568 -10.64 -19.79 -22.84
C VAL A 568 -10.68 -20.77 -21.68
N THR A 569 -10.53 -22.06 -21.97
CA THR A 569 -10.50 -23.10 -20.94
C THR A 569 -9.21 -23.91 -21.09
N ASP A 570 -8.44 -24.00 -20.02
CA ASP A 570 -7.25 -24.86 -19.97
C ASP A 570 -7.69 -26.34 -19.95
N VAL A 571 -7.29 -27.06 -20.96
CA VAL A 571 -7.54 -28.49 -21.13
C VAL A 571 -6.23 -29.34 -21.16
N SER A 572 -5.14 -28.74 -20.69
CA SER A 572 -3.85 -29.44 -20.52
C SER A 572 -3.99 -30.61 -19.56
N ARG A 573 -3.18 -31.66 -19.75
CA ARG A 573 -3.12 -32.75 -18.77
C ARG A 573 -2.64 -32.20 -17.43
N PRO A 574 -3.17 -32.69 -16.29
CA PRO A 574 -2.70 -32.27 -14.98
C PRO A 574 -1.21 -32.63 -14.84
N HIS A 575 -0.38 -31.62 -14.62
CA HIS A 575 0.99 -31.79 -14.17
C HIS A 575 1.27 -30.69 -13.15
N ARG A 576 1.99 -31.03 -12.09
CA ARG A 576 2.42 -30.03 -11.10
C ARG A 576 3.55 -29.23 -11.70
N ILE A 577 3.36 -27.92 -11.81
CA ILE A 577 4.45 -26.99 -12.10
C ILE A 577 5.28 -26.87 -10.83
N GLN A 578 6.38 -27.62 -10.74
CA GLN A 578 7.30 -27.58 -9.62
C GLN A 578 8.58 -26.78 -9.94
N SER A 579 8.82 -26.51 -11.23
CA SER A 579 10.00 -25.79 -11.71
C SER A 579 9.69 -24.94 -12.94
N LEU A 580 10.58 -24.00 -13.28
CA LEU A 580 10.54 -23.27 -14.56
C LEU A 580 10.73 -24.20 -15.77
N GLU A 581 11.27 -25.40 -15.57
CA GLU A 581 11.43 -26.41 -16.60
C GLU A 581 10.10 -27.11 -16.90
N ASP A 582 9.21 -27.24 -15.93
CA ASP A 582 7.85 -27.77 -16.13
C ASP A 582 6.97 -26.86 -16.99
N LEU A 583 7.28 -25.55 -17.03
CA LEU A 583 6.69 -24.60 -17.98
C LEU A 583 7.14 -24.85 -19.44
N ALA A 584 8.12 -25.74 -19.68
CA ALA A 584 8.57 -26.09 -21.01
C ALA A 584 7.64 -27.09 -21.75
N GLY A 585 6.55 -27.51 -21.08
CA GLY A 585 5.50 -28.36 -21.68
C GLY A 585 4.65 -27.62 -22.70
N VAL A 586 3.80 -28.37 -23.39
CA VAL A 586 2.77 -27.85 -24.28
C VAL A 586 1.51 -27.59 -23.45
N LEU A 587 1.11 -26.32 -23.34
CA LEU A 587 -0.15 -25.91 -22.73
C LEU A 587 -1.24 -25.90 -23.79
N ARG A 588 -2.37 -26.55 -23.52
CA ARG A 588 -3.48 -26.72 -24.46
C ARG A 588 -4.74 -26.02 -23.95
N PHE A 589 -5.35 -25.23 -24.82
CA PHE A 589 -6.53 -24.42 -24.48
C PHE A 589 -7.66 -24.62 -25.47
N ARG A 590 -8.86 -24.84 -24.97
CA ARG A 590 -10.09 -24.82 -25.77
C ARG A 590 -10.60 -23.40 -25.86
N ILE A 591 -10.89 -22.97 -27.09
CA ILE A 591 -11.47 -21.68 -27.40
C ILE A 591 -12.92 -21.89 -27.81
N ALA A 592 -13.83 -21.14 -27.18
CA ALA A 592 -15.26 -21.22 -27.42
C ALA A 592 -15.91 -19.83 -27.28
N GLY A 593 -17.24 -19.77 -27.45
CA GLY A 593 -18.05 -18.56 -27.27
C GLY A 593 -18.64 -18.04 -28.58
N ALA A 594 -19.75 -17.30 -28.48
CA ALA A 594 -20.57 -16.88 -29.61
C ALA A 594 -19.81 -16.01 -30.64
N ALA A 595 -18.85 -15.19 -30.18
CA ALA A 595 -18.05 -14.34 -31.05
C ALA A 595 -16.82 -15.07 -31.61
N ALA A 596 -16.30 -16.13 -30.96
CA ALA A 596 -15.04 -16.79 -31.30
C ALA A 596 -15.13 -17.69 -32.54
N SER A 597 -14.01 -17.91 -33.23
CA SER A 597 -13.78 -19.11 -34.01
C SER A 597 -13.40 -20.23 -33.03
N HIS A 598 -14.24 -21.26 -32.93
CA HIS A 598 -14.03 -22.35 -31.97
C HIS A 598 -12.84 -23.20 -32.36
N GLY A 599 -12.17 -23.76 -31.38
CA GLY A 599 -11.03 -24.65 -31.66
C GLY A 599 -10.16 -24.94 -30.45
N VAL A 600 -8.98 -25.46 -30.72
CA VAL A 600 -7.96 -25.76 -29.72
C VAL A 600 -6.66 -25.07 -30.12
N LEU A 601 -6.05 -24.37 -29.18
CA LEU A 601 -4.74 -23.75 -29.35
C LEU A 601 -3.75 -24.33 -28.35
N GLU A 602 -2.51 -24.50 -28.79
CA GLU A 602 -1.41 -24.98 -27.98
C GLU A 602 -0.30 -23.95 -27.92
N ILE A 603 0.22 -23.71 -26.72
CA ILE A 603 1.39 -22.88 -26.50
C ILE A 603 2.59 -23.81 -26.38
N ASN A 604 3.52 -23.69 -27.30
CA ASN A 604 4.79 -24.38 -27.26
C ASN A 604 5.92 -23.41 -26.92
N LEU A 605 6.33 -23.40 -25.66
CA LEU A 605 7.39 -22.51 -25.19
C LEU A 605 8.79 -22.87 -25.66
N LYS A 606 9.02 -24.13 -26.13
CA LYS A 606 10.28 -24.53 -26.75
C LYS A 606 10.39 -23.96 -28.15
N ARG A 607 9.30 -23.98 -28.92
CA ARG A 607 9.22 -23.44 -30.29
C ARG A 607 8.91 -21.94 -30.31
N PHE A 608 8.54 -21.34 -29.19
CA PHE A 608 8.06 -19.97 -29.10
C PHE A 608 6.92 -19.70 -30.10
N ALA A 609 5.92 -20.57 -30.12
CA ALA A 609 4.78 -20.46 -31.01
C ALA A 609 3.46 -20.81 -30.28
N ILE A 610 2.38 -20.23 -30.79
CA ILE A 610 1.01 -20.65 -30.53
C ILE A 610 0.49 -21.28 -31.81
N GLU A 611 0.07 -22.51 -31.74
CA GLU A 611 -0.36 -23.30 -32.88
C GLU A 611 -1.68 -24.03 -32.59
N GLY A 612 -2.43 -24.42 -33.61
CA GLY A 612 -3.64 -25.21 -33.41
C GLY A 612 -4.67 -25.04 -34.51
N THR A 613 -5.95 -25.20 -34.16
CA THR A 613 -7.06 -25.06 -35.13
C THR A 613 -8.09 -24.06 -34.61
N LEU A 614 -8.60 -23.19 -35.49
CA LEU A 614 -9.72 -22.29 -35.21
C LEU A 614 -10.67 -22.36 -36.43
N GLY A 615 -11.97 -22.64 -36.15
CA GLY A 615 -12.97 -22.81 -37.18
C GLY A 615 -12.60 -23.94 -38.17
N GLY A 616 -12.06 -25.06 -37.66
CA GLY A 616 -11.64 -26.22 -38.44
C GLY A 616 -10.40 -26.04 -39.31
N ARG A 617 -9.71 -24.87 -39.23
CA ARG A 617 -8.51 -24.60 -40.04
C ARG A 617 -7.29 -24.37 -39.17
N PRO A 618 -6.09 -24.81 -39.63
CA PRO A 618 -4.85 -24.57 -38.89
C PRO A 618 -4.58 -23.08 -38.77
N VAL A 619 -3.97 -22.70 -37.63
CA VAL A 619 -3.53 -21.32 -37.32
C VAL A 619 -2.20 -21.37 -36.56
N ARG A 620 -1.35 -20.37 -36.80
CA ARG A 620 -0.06 -20.24 -36.12
C ARG A 620 0.27 -18.78 -35.82
N LEU A 621 0.86 -18.53 -34.65
CA LEU A 621 1.44 -17.26 -34.25
C LEU A 621 2.85 -17.51 -33.71
N ASP A 622 3.87 -17.04 -34.41
CA ASP A 622 5.25 -17.07 -33.91
C ASP A 622 5.45 -15.93 -32.87
N LEU A 623 5.83 -16.31 -31.66
CA LEU A 623 6.04 -15.37 -30.58
C LEU A 623 7.32 -14.52 -30.74
N ARG A 624 8.19 -14.86 -31.71
CA ARG A 624 9.38 -14.10 -32.07
C ARG A 624 9.03 -12.88 -32.93
N ASP A 625 8.03 -13.01 -33.79
CA ASP A 625 7.60 -11.98 -34.75
C ASP A 625 6.71 -10.89 -34.12
N ILE A 626 6.29 -11.07 -32.85
CA ILE A 626 5.42 -10.16 -32.14
C ILE A 626 6.04 -8.74 -31.98
N GLY A 627 7.38 -8.62 -32.00
CA GLY A 627 8.10 -7.34 -31.94
C GLY A 627 7.84 -6.41 -33.12
N SER A 628 7.58 -6.94 -34.31
CA SER A 628 7.23 -6.19 -35.51
C SER A 628 5.75 -5.83 -35.59
N ALA A 629 4.89 -6.67 -35.00
CA ALA A 629 3.44 -6.45 -34.91
C ALA A 629 3.05 -5.36 -33.89
N SER A 630 3.91 -5.07 -32.88
CA SER A 630 3.67 -4.02 -31.88
C SER A 630 3.57 -2.61 -32.50
N ARG A 631 4.19 -2.39 -33.65
CA ARG A 631 4.09 -1.13 -34.41
C ARG A 631 2.74 -0.98 -35.14
N ARG A 632 1.92 -2.03 -35.23
CA ARG A 632 0.64 -2.05 -35.92
C ARG A 632 -0.59 -2.12 -35.02
N GLY A 633 -0.47 -1.77 -33.73
CA GLY A 633 -1.65 -1.46 -32.91
C GLY A 633 -2.27 -2.61 -32.11
N ALA A 634 -1.53 -3.67 -31.76
CA ALA A 634 -2.02 -4.73 -30.85
C ALA A 634 -1.32 -4.70 -29.48
N PRO A 635 -1.79 -3.88 -28.51
CA PRO A 635 -1.11 -3.70 -27.19
C PRO A 635 -0.95 -5.00 -26.39
N ALA A 636 -1.93 -5.91 -26.44
CA ALA A 636 -1.87 -7.21 -25.75
C ALA A 636 -0.74 -8.10 -26.32
N VAL A 637 -0.56 -8.05 -27.64
CA VAL A 637 0.50 -8.79 -28.34
C VAL A 637 1.88 -8.23 -27.97
N ALA A 638 2.01 -6.90 -27.85
CA ALA A 638 3.23 -6.25 -27.37
C ALA A 638 3.58 -6.66 -25.92
N SER A 639 2.59 -6.81 -25.05
CA SER A 639 2.76 -7.27 -23.67
C SER A 639 3.23 -8.72 -23.59
N LEU A 640 2.67 -9.61 -24.41
CA LEU A 640 3.15 -11.00 -24.51
C LEU A 640 4.59 -11.08 -25.05
N ALA A 641 4.97 -10.23 -26.00
CA ALA A 641 6.34 -10.16 -26.51
C ALA A 641 7.35 -9.72 -25.43
N ARG A 642 6.94 -8.77 -24.57
CA ARG A 642 7.77 -8.36 -23.42
C ARG A 642 7.93 -9.53 -22.45
N LEU A 643 6.84 -10.20 -22.08
CA LEU A 643 6.86 -11.36 -21.19
C LEU A 643 7.73 -12.49 -21.78
N ALA A 644 7.60 -12.82 -23.05
CA ALA A 644 8.41 -13.82 -23.72
C ALA A 644 9.90 -13.46 -23.77
N ARG A 645 10.26 -12.18 -23.92
CA ARG A 645 11.66 -11.72 -23.81
C ARG A 645 12.21 -11.87 -22.39
N LEU A 646 11.42 -11.53 -21.36
CA LEU A 646 11.80 -11.67 -19.96
C LEU A 646 12.05 -13.13 -19.58
N VAL A 647 11.18 -14.05 -20.01
CA VAL A 647 11.36 -15.51 -19.80
C VAL A 647 12.63 -16.01 -20.48
N ARG A 648 12.95 -15.53 -21.69
CA ARG A 648 14.22 -15.88 -22.38
C ARG A 648 15.45 -15.36 -21.64
N HIS A 649 15.39 -14.15 -21.06
CA HIS A 649 16.50 -13.57 -20.31
C HIS A 649 16.74 -14.30 -19.00
N ALA A 650 15.65 -14.64 -18.27
CA ALA A 650 15.71 -15.40 -17.03
C ALA A 650 16.34 -16.80 -17.21
N ARG A 651 16.14 -17.45 -18.38
CA ARG A 651 16.77 -18.75 -18.71
C ARG A 651 18.29 -18.66 -18.93
N ARG A 652 18.85 -17.49 -19.22
CA ARG A 652 20.30 -17.29 -19.44
C ARG A 652 21.07 -16.95 -18.15
N LEU A 653 20.37 -16.77 -17.03
CA LEU A 653 21.00 -16.51 -15.74
C LEU A 653 21.35 -17.83 -15.06
N PRO A 654 22.61 -18.01 -14.58
CA PRO A 654 22.96 -19.18 -13.81
C PRO A 654 22.08 -19.23 -12.57
N ARG A 655 21.42 -20.38 -12.35
CA ARG A 655 20.54 -20.77 -11.24
C ARG A 655 20.44 -19.71 -10.12
N LEU A 656 19.69 -18.64 -10.34
CA LEU A 656 19.13 -17.89 -9.24
C LEU A 656 18.18 -18.86 -8.54
N ARG A 657 18.66 -19.52 -7.48
CA ARG A 657 17.78 -19.90 -6.37
C ARG A 657 17.16 -18.59 -5.92
N LEU A 658 16.06 -18.20 -6.53
CA LEU A 658 15.14 -17.27 -5.94
C LEU A 658 14.88 -17.85 -4.56
N ALA A 659 15.49 -17.21 -3.57
CA ALA A 659 15.19 -17.49 -2.18
C ALA A 659 13.70 -17.19 -2.04
N TYR A 660 12.90 -18.23 -2.06
CA TYR A 660 11.45 -18.29 -1.80
C TYR A 660 11.12 -17.84 -0.36
N HIS A 661 12.04 -17.11 0.27
CA HIS A 661 11.93 -16.66 1.66
C HIS A 661 11.27 -15.28 1.80
N CYS A 662 11.19 -14.50 0.75
CA CYS A 662 10.57 -13.17 0.84
C CYS A 662 9.03 -13.20 0.88
N CYS A 663 8.37 -14.25 0.37
CA CYS A 663 6.91 -14.30 0.24
C CYS A 663 6.20 -15.28 1.20
N ARG A 664 6.89 -15.89 2.15
CA ARG A 664 6.30 -16.86 3.11
C ARG A 664 5.90 -16.25 4.47
N TYR A 665 6.09 -14.96 4.68
CA TYR A 665 5.83 -14.30 5.98
C TYR A 665 4.85 -13.13 5.92
N VAL A 666 4.01 -13.07 4.88
CA VAL A 666 2.74 -12.36 4.95
C VAL A 666 1.65 -13.43 5.11
N ARG A 667 1.65 -14.05 6.26
CA ARG A 667 0.53 -14.78 6.87
C ARG A 667 0.45 -14.42 8.33
#